data_80e0545ace9d1a980817832026085a3b
#
_entry.id   80e0545ace9d1a980817832026085a3b
#
_cell.length_a   1.000
_cell.length_b   1.000
_cell.length_c   1.000
_cell.angle_alpha   90.00
_cell.angle_beta   90.00
_cell.angle_gamma   90.00
#
_symmetry.space_group_name_H-M   'P 1'
#
loop_
_entity.id
_entity.type
_entity.pdbx_description
1 polymer ?
#
loop_
_entity_poly.entity_id
_entity_poly.type
_entity_poly.pdbx_seq_one_letter_code
_entity_poly.pdbx_strand_id
1 'polypeptide(L)'
;MKEELPNEKLCEADDKEIDIKELLFKYLIHWPWFVGTVVACLIAAYVYLYVATPVYNISATVLIKDDKKGGSSNNVGGLDELGLNGLITSSQSIDNEIEVLRSKTLVKEVVSYLNLYVTYQDEDLIPSKELYKTSPVQVNMTPQEAEKLKKNIVVEMVVQPQGSLDVNVKMDDREIQKHFEKLPAILPTDRGTISFFQATDSIPVEGDEDAASSVQGARHITATISRPMNVARGYCEDLAIEPTSKTTSVVTVSLKNSSLRRGQDFINQLLEMYNRNTNNDKNEIAQKTAEFIDERIGIISKELGSMEADLETFKRDAGITDLSSDAQIALSGNAEYEKKQVENRTQISLVEDLKRYLSHSEYEVLPSNVGLKDAALATQIDRYNEMLIERKRLLRTSTESNPAIVNLDTSIRATKANVQATIEGTLQGLFITKADLDREAKRYMRRISDAPGQERRYVSIARQQEIKAGLYLMLLQKREENAIMLAATANNAKIIDEAIADDIPVFPKRGIIYLVALVLGFVIPVAVIFLIDLTKFRVEGHADVEKLTSVPIVGDIPLTNEKNAKDGSIAVFENQNNLMSETFRNIRTNIQFMLQNDRKVILVTSTVSGEGKSFTSANLAISLSLLGKKVVIVGLDIRKPGLNKVFSLSSKEKGITQYLSNPEMDLMSLVQPSDVNKNLFILPGGTVPPNPTELLARDGLDKAIDMLKNNFDYVILDTAPVGMVTDTLLIGRVADLSVYVCRADYTHKAEYTLINELSHEQKLPNLCTIINGVDLKKRKYGYYYGYGKYSKHYGYGKRYGYGYGYGQEK
;
A
#
# COMPACT_ATOMS: atom_id res chain seq x y z
N MET A 1 41.81 -15.44 -52.25
CA MET A 1 41.75 -13.98 -52.07
C MET A 1 40.32 -13.62 -51.61
N LYS A 2 40.09 -13.40 -50.30
CA LYS A 2 38.88 -12.85 -49.74
C LYS A 2 39.20 -11.41 -49.42
N GLU A 3 38.52 -10.49 -50.09
CA GLU A 3 38.55 -9.07 -49.79
C GLU A 3 37.75 -8.85 -48.49
N GLU A 4 38.44 -8.32 -47.48
CA GLU A 4 37.83 -7.81 -46.23
C GLU A 4 37.26 -6.43 -46.52
N LEU A 5 35.95 -6.31 -46.34
CA LEU A 5 35.22 -5.03 -46.24
C LEU A 5 35.60 -4.30 -44.95
N PRO A 6 35.79 -3.00 -44.93
CA PRO A 6 36.14 -2.27 -43.73
C PRO A 6 34.90 -2.15 -42.82
N ASN A 7 35.09 -2.53 -41.57
CA ASN A 7 34.16 -2.35 -40.48
C ASN A 7 33.65 -0.89 -40.38
N GLU A 8 32.36 -0.69 -40.55
CA GLU A 8 31.64 0.46 -40.11
C GLU A 8 31.74 0.55 -38.56
N LYS A 9 32.56 1.48 -38.11
CA LYS A 9 32.48 1.94 -36.71
C LYS A 9 31.12 2.62 -36.51
N LEU A 10 30.17 1.90 -35.96
CA LEU A 10 29.01 2.48 -35.30
C LEU A 10 29.53 3.54 -34.31
N CYS A 11 29.05 4.75 -34.46
CA CYS A 11 29.27 5.83 -33.49
C CYS A 11 28.88 5.33 -32.13
N GLU A 12 29.87 5.06 -31.28
CA GLU A 12 29.66 4.99 -29.83
C GLU A 12 29.04 6.29 -29.41
N ALA A 13 27.79 6.19 -28.89
CA ALA A 13 27.19 7.29 -28.16
C ALA A 13 28.14 7.57 -26.98
N ASP A 14 28.86 8.68 -27.05
CA ASP A 14 29.61 9.21 -25.91
C ASP A 14 28.69 9.21 -24.69
N ASP A 15 28.96 8.33 -23.74
CA ASP A 15 28.40 8.40 -22.39
C ASP A 15 28.86 9.75 -21.81
N LYS A 16 28.02 10.77 -22.02
CA LYS A 16 28.23 12.07 -21.39
C LYS A 16 28.12 11.86 -19.89
N GLU A 17 29.27 11.79 -19.23
CA GLU A 17 29.35 11.86 -17.77
C GLU A 17 28.47 13.02 -17.31
N ILE A 18 27.39 12.67 -16.59
CA ILE A 18 26.50 13.67 -15.99
C ILE A 18 27.35 14.44 -14.98
N ASP A 19 27.66 15.69 -15.28
CA ASP A 19 28.40 16.55 -14.35
C ASP A 19 27.49 16.83 -13.13
N ILE A 20 27.66 15.98 -12.11
CA ILE A 20 26.89 16.02 -10.85
C ILE A 20 26.97 17.40 -10.21
N LYS A 21 28.07 18.14 -10.43
CA LYS A 21 28.25 19.50 -9.90
C LYS A 21 27.33 20.50 -10.61
N GLU A 22 27.20 20.42 -11.92
CA GLU A 22 26.31 21.29 -12.70
C GLU A 22 24.84 21.06 -12.29
N LEU A 23 24.47 19.79 -12.10
CA LEU A 23 23.14 19.39 -11.68
C LEU A 23 22.84 19.89 -10.25
N LEU A 24 23.79 19.79 -9.35
CA LEU A 24 23.66 20.21 -7.96
C LEU A 24 23.52 21.75 -7.84
N PHE A 25 24.33 22.51 -8.61
CA PHE A 25 24.23 23.98 -8.65
C PHE A 25 22.88 24.46 -9.21
N LYS A 26 22.32 23.77 -10.17
CA LYS A 26 21.01 24.07 -10.76
C LYS A 26 19.90 24.05 -9.72
N TYR A 27 19.89 23.05 -8.84
CA TYR A 27 18.91 22.94 -7.75
C TYR A 27 19.24 23.91 -6.59
N LEU A 28 20.51 24.13 -6.28
CA LEU A 28 20.94 25.04 -5.22
C LEU A 28 20.52 26.51 -5.47
N ILE A 29 20.44 26.93 -6.72
CA ILE A 29 19.95 28.29 -7.06
C ILE A 29 18.48 28.46 -6.62
N HIS A 30 17.71 27.40 -6.61
CA HIS A 30 16.28 27.42 -6.26
C HIS A 30 16.02 27.02 -4.79
N TRP A 31 17.04 27.09 -3.90
CA TRP A 31 16.91 26.72 -2.49
C TRP A 31 15.71 27.34 -1.75
N PRO A 32 15.24 28.59 -2.05
CA PRO A 32 14.06 29.15 -1.37
C PRO A 32 12.77 28.34 -1.67
N TRP A 33 12.69 27.73 -2.86
CA TRP A 33 11.56 26.86 -3.22
C TRP A 33 11.57 25.59 -2.37
N PHE A 34 12.75 25.00 -2.12
CA PHE A 34 12.88 23.83 -1.25
C PHE A 34 12.46 24.16 0.19
N VAL A 35 12.89 25.29 0.72
CA VAL A 35 12.50 25.73 2.06
C VAL A 35 10.98 25.96 2.12
N GLY A 36 10.42 26.66 1.13
CA GLY A 36 8.98 26.96 1.08
C GLY A 36 8.13 25.70 1.01
N THR A 37 8.48 24.72 0.15
CA THR A 37 7.74 23.46 0.00
C THR A 37 7.91 22.55 1.21
N VAL A 38 9.10 22.46 1.81
CA VAL A 38 9.33 21.67 3.04
C VAL A 38 8.49 22.25 4.19
N VAL A 39 8.48 23.57 4.38
CA VAL A 39 7.66 24.22 5.42
C VAL A 39 6.18 23.98 5.16
N ALA A 40 5.71 24.12 3.93
CA ALA A 40 4.31 23.87 3.57
C ALA A 40 3.92 22.41 3.82
N CYS A 41 4.75 21.44 3.44
CA CYS A 41 4.51 20.02 3.70
C CYS A 41 4.52 19.69 5.20
N LEU A 42 5.42 20.29 5.97
CA LEU A 42 5.46 20.10 7.42
C LEU A 42 4.24 20.70 8.11
N ILE A 43 3.76 21.86 7.68
CA ILE A 43 2.50 22.45 8.18
C ILE A 43 1.32 21.54 7.83
N ALA A 44 1.24 21.05 6.60
CA ALA A 44 0.20 20.11 6.18
C ALA A 44 0.24 18.82 7.02
N ALA A 45 1.43 18.26 7.29
CA ALA A 45 1.62 17.11 8.15
C ALA A 45 1.20 17.41 9.59
N TYR A 46 1.52 18.58 10.11
CA TYR A 46 1.09 19.00 11.45
C TYR A 46 -0.43 19.12 11.55
N VAL A 47 -1.08 19.76 10.58
CA VAL A 47 -2.55 19.86 10.51
C VAL A 47 -3.19 18.49 10.40
N TYR A 48 -2.64 17.61 9.55
CA TYR A 48 -3.10 16.23 9.43
C TYR A 48 -3.00 15.48 10.78
N LEU A 49 -1.85 15.59 11.48
CA LEU A 49 -1.64 14.95 12.78
C LEU A 49 -2.52 15.55 13.88
N TYR A 50 -2.91 16.81 13.76
CA TYR A 50 -3.85 17.46 14.69
C TYR A 50 -5.28 16.97 14.51
N VAL A 51 -5.70 16.72 13.25
CA VAL A 51 -7.07 16.26 12.93
C VAL A 51 -7.20 14.74 13.04
N ALA A 52 -6.13 13.97 12.83
CA ALA A 52 -6.16 12.51 12.84
C ALA A 52 -6.39 11.98 14.26
N THR A 53 -7.43 11.17 14.44
CA THR A 53 -7.73 10.52 15.72
C THR A 53 -6.66 9.48 16.05
N PRO A 54 -6.09 9.51 17.27
CA PRO A 54 -5.11 8.52 17.70
C PRO A 54 -5.77 7.14 17.87
N VAL A 55 -5.11 6.09 17.41
CA VAL A 55 -5.51 4.70 17.58
C VAL A 55 -4.49 4.02 18.48
N TYR A 56 -4.98 3.42 19.55
CA TYR A 56 -4.16 2.71 20.54
C TYR A 56 -4.28 1.20 20.33
N ASN A 57 -3.23 0.48 20.71
CA ASN A 57 -3.28 -0.95 20.83
C ASN A 57 -3.63 -1.32 22.27
N ILE A 58 -4.69 -2.08 22.44
CA ILE A 58 -5.16 -2.54 23.74
C ILE A 58 -4.96 -4.04 23.76
N SER A 59 -4.25 -4.56 24.76
CA SER A 59 -3.93 -5.97 24.83
C SER A 59 -4.21 -6.56 26.20
N ALA A 60 -4.65 -7.82 26.19
CA ALA A 60 -4.81 -8.66 27.36
C ALA A 60 -4.07 -9.97 27.16
N THR A 61 -3.49 -10.50 28.23
CA THR A 61 -2.80 -11.79 28.21
C THR A 61 -3.64 -12.84 28.92
N VAL A 62 -3.85 -13.95 28.24
CA VAL A 62 -4.76 -15.00 28.71
C VAL A 62 -4.09 -16.36 28.62
N LEU A 63 -4.20 -17.13 29.69
CA LEU A 63 -3.82 -18.55 29.70
C LEU A 63 -5.02 -19.40 29.31
N ILE A 64 -4.94 -20.08 28.18
CA ILE A 64 -5.93 -21.07 27.77
C ILE A 64 -5.55 -22.41 28.36
N LYS A 65 -6.41 -22.97 29.22
CA LYS A 65 -6.19 -24.28 29.81
C LYS A 65 -6.44 -25.37 28.75
N ASP A 66 -5.49 -26.26 28.60
CA ASP A 66 -5.67 -27.48 27.80
C ASP A 66 -6.25 -28.56 28.70
N ASP A 67 -7.55 -28.83 28.55
CA ASP A 67 -8.29 -29.81 29.38
C ASP A 67 -7.77 -31.27 29.19
N LYS A 68 -6.93 -31.49 28.15
CA LYS A 68 -6.36 -32.83 27.91
C LYS A 68 -5.17 -33.21 28.82
N LYS A 69 -4.61 -32.25 29.57
CA LYS A 69 -3.53 -32.50 30.55
C LYS A 69 -4.00 -32.78 31.98
N GLY A 70 -5.30 -32.62 32.27
CA GLY A 70 -5.86 -32.81 33.61
C GLY A 70 -6.46 -34.20 33.90
N GLY A 71 -6.50 -35.06 32.94
CA GLY A 71 -6.95 -36.44 33.13
C GLY A 71 -5.87 -37.26 33.85
N SER A 72 -6.10 -37.46 35.15
CA SER A 72 -5.37 -38.37 36.02
C SER A 72 -4.85 -39.62 35.29
N SER A 73 -3.57 -39.70 35.18
CA SER A 73 -2.88 -40.96 34.86
C SER A 73 -3.07 -41.96 36.00
N ASN A 74 -4.17 -42.69 36.00
CA ASN A 74 -4.21 -43.95 36.69
C ASN A 74 -3.66 -45.00 35.72
N ASN A 75 -2.41 -45.33 35.98
CA ASN A 75 -1.68 -46.51 35.59
C ASN A 75 -2.59 -47.65 35.04
N VAL A 76 -2.62 -47.75 33.71
CA VAL A 76 -2.64 -49.08 33.08
C VAL A 76 -1.35 -49.17 32.28
N GLY A 77 -0.38 -49.85 32.88
CA GLY A 77 0.93 -50.06 32.32
C GLY A 77 0.85 -50.65 30.92
N GLY A 78 1.67 -50.12 30.03
CA GLY A 78 2.03 -50.81 28.81
C GLY A 78 2.01 -49.98 27.49
N LEU A 79 1.59 -48.72 27.47
CA LEU A 79 1.57 -47.93 26.22
C LEU A 79 2.52 -46.72 26.20
N ASP A 80 3.23 -46.43 27.31
CA ASP A 80 4.24 -45.37 27.36
C ASP A 80 5.57 -45.79 26.72
N GLU A 81 5.79 -47.05 26.47
CA GLU A 81 7.04 -47.57 25.88
C GLU A 81 7.13 -47.43 24.34
N LEU A 82 6.09 -46.96 23.66
CA LEU A 82 6.09 -46.86 22.19
C LEU A 82 6.28 -45.46 21.66
N GLY A 83 6.58 -44.44 22.48
CA GLY A 83 7.14 -43.15 22.07
C GLY A 83 6.30 -42.36 21.01
N LEU A 84 5.02 -42.68 20.77
CA LEU A 84 4.19 -42.12 19.72
C LEU A 84 3.28 -40.97 20.19
N ASN A 85 3.22 -40.68 21.47
CA ASN A 85 2.41 -39.58 22.02
C ASN A 85 3.03 -38.17 21.97
N GLY A 86 4.27 -38.05 21.47
CA GLY A 86 5.00 -36.77 21.45
C GLY A 86 4.85 -35.97 20.18
N LEU A 87 4.22 -36.46 19.14
CA LEU A 87 4.29 -35.84 17.79
C LEU A 87 2.96 -35.30 17.24
N ILE A 88 1.87 -35.45 17.91
CA ILE A 88 0.60 -34.94 17.41
C ILE A 88 -0.12 -34.22 18.55
N THR A 89 -0.27 -32.89 18.44
CA THR A 89 -1.39 -32.16 19.06
C THR A 89 -1.18 -31.19 20.23
N SER A 90 -0.09 -30.47 20.36
CA SER A 90 -0.18 -29.30 21.26
C SER A 90 -0.59 -28.02 20.54
N SER A 91 -0.33 -27.86 19.26
CA SER A 91 -0.68 -26.65 18.51
C SER A 91 -2.12 -26.64 17.98
N GLN A 92 -2.70 -27.79 17.67
CA GLN A 92 -4.05 -27.83 17.11
C GLN A 92 -5.17 -27.47 18.09
N SER A 93 -4.97 -27.69 19.40
CA SER A 93 -6.02 -27.35 20.39
C SER A 93 -6.04 -25.85 20.68
N ILE A 94 -4.89 -25.20 20.76
CA ILE A 94 -4.79 -23.74 21.02
C ILE A 94 -5.25 -22.95 19.79
N ASP A 95 -4.86 -23.37 18.59
CA ASP A 95 -5.29 -22.74 17.35
C ASP A 95 -6.81 -22.78 17.18
N ASN A 96 -7.46 -23.87 17.58
CA ASN A 96 -8.92 -23.97 17.57
C ASN A 96 -9.56 -22.98 18.55
N GLU A 97 -9.02 -22.84 19.75
CA GLU A 97 -9.52 -21.89 20.74
C GLU A 97 -9.32 -20.42 20.30
N ILE A 98 -8.23 -20.13 19.62
CA ILE A 98 -7.98 -18.84 18.98
C ILE A 98 -9.05 -18.54 17.92
N GLU A 99 -9.39 -19.51 17.07
CA GLU A 99 -10.44 -19.36 16.06
C GLU A 99 -11.82 -19.18 16.70
N VAL A 100 -12.09 -19.84 17.81
CA VAL A 100 -13.32 -19.65 18.60
C VAL A 100 -13.39 -18.22 19.15
N LEU A 101 -12.33 -17.73 19.76
CA LEU A 101 -12.23 -16.36 20.26
C LEU A 101 -12.40 -15.31 19.15
N ARG A 102 -11.93 -15.63 17.93
CA ARG A 102 -12.04 -14.78 16.75
C ARG A 102 -13.37 -14.91 16.01
N SER A 103 -14.26 -15.80 16.47
CA SER A 103 -15.49 -16.08 15.76
C SER A 103 -16.41 -14.85 15.70
N LYS A 104 -16.94 -14.57 14.52
CA LYS A 104 -17.88 -13.45 14.28
C LYS A 104 -19.13 -13.56 15.16
N THR A 105 -19.48 -14.75 15.57
CA THR A 105 -20.61 -15.05 16.47
C THR A 105 -20.35 -14.53 17.85
N LEU A 106 -19.23 -14.90 18.44
CA LEU A 106 -18.83 -14.45 19.79
C LEU A 106 -18.63 -12.95 19.80
N VAL A 107 -17.93 -12.41 18.80
CA VAL A 107 -17.72 -10.96 18.67
C VAL A 107 -19.05 -10.21 18.54
N LYS A 108 -20.03 -10.73 17.79
CA LYS A 108 -21.36 -10.13 17.67
C LYS A 108 -22.12 -10.17 19.00
N GLU A 109 -22.01 -11.24 19.77
CA GLU A 109 -22.60 -11.34 21.10
C GLU A 109 -22.05 -10.22 22.00
N VAL A 110 -20.72 -10.01 21.97
CA VAL A 110 -20.06 -8.93 22.72
C VAL A 110 -20.52 -7.55 22.25
N VAL A 111 -20.53 -7.32 20.94
CA VAL A 111 -21.00 -6.06 20.32
C VAL A 111 -22.45 -5.77 20.73
N SER A 112 -23.29 -6.80 20.76
CA SER A 112 -24.69 -6.67 21.14
C SER A 112 -24.86 -6.42 22.62
N TYR A 113 -24.07 -7.08 23.48
CA TYR A 113 -24.13 -6.94 24.93
C TYR A 113 -23.66 -5.57 25.39
N LEU A 114 -22.57 -5.08 24.85
CA LEU A 114 -22.03 -3.75 25.18
C LEU A 114 -22.67 -2.61 24.38
N ASN A 115 -23.64 -2.87 23.52
CA ASN A 115 -24.28 -1.91 22.63
C ASN A 115 -23.29 -1.14 21.72
N LEU A 116 -22.20 -1.81 21.29
CA LEU A 116 -21.14 -1.18 20.48
C LEU A 116 -21.60 -0.85 19.05
N TYR A 117 -22.76 -1.30 18.64
CA TYR A 117 -23.38 -0.98 17.36
C TYR A 117 -24.00 0.43 17.34
N VAL A 118 -24.01 1.13 18.47
CA VAL A 118 -24.32 2.55 18.58
C VAL A 118 -23.03 3.30 18.87
N THR A 119 -22.64 4.20 17.96
CA THR A 119 -21.45 5.06 18.12
C THR A 119 -21.89 6.51 18.29
N TYR A 120 -21.21 7.24 19.18
CA TYR A 120 -21.51 8.64 19.46
C TYR A 120 -20.32 9.50 19.06
N GLN A 121 -20.61 10.64 18.41
CA GLN A 121 -19.60 11.64 18.04
C GLN A 121 -20.04 13.01 18.55
N ASP A 122 -19.12 13.74 19.14
CA ASP A 122 -19.32 15.13 19.51
C ASP A 122 -18.91 16.01 18.32
N GLU A 123 -19.86 16.75 17.77
CA GLU A 123 -19.63 17.64 16.61
C GLU A 123 -19.09 19.02 17.02
N ASP A 124 -19.21 19.39 18.28
CA ASP A 124 -18.73 20.68 18.79
C ASP A 124 -17.19 20.70 18.95
N LEU A 125 -16.54 19.54 18.89
CA LEU A 125 -15.08 19.37 19.00
C LEU A 125 -14.41 19.16 17.65
N ILE A 126 -13.30 19.85 17.41
CA ILE A 126 -12.44 19.63 16.25
C ILE A 126 -11.04 19.19 16.75
N PRO A 127 -10.61 17.94 16.50
CA PRO A 127 -11.31 16.83 15.80
C PRO A 127 -12.49 16.30 16.62
N SER A 128 -13.52 15.80 15.93
CA SER A 128 -14.67 15.18 16.59
C SER A 128 -14.22 14.00 17.43
N LYS A 129 -14.60 14.00 18.73
CA LYS A 129 -14.22 12.95 19.70
C LYS A 129 -15.34 11.92 19.79
N GLU A 130 -14.98 10.64 19.75
CA GLU A 130 -15.93 9.57 20.01
C GLU A 130 -16.28 9.53 21.50
N LEU A 131 -17.58 9.65 21.80
CA LEU A 131 -18.13 9.57 23.14
C LEU A 131 -18.66 8.15 23.37
N TYR A 132 -17.95 7.30 24.08
CA TYR A 132 -18.43 5.93 24.37
C TYR A 132 -19.47 5.95 25.49
N LYS A 133 -19.07 5.74 26.74
CA LYS A 133 -19.96 5.81 27.92
C LYS A 133 -20.11 7.24 28.49
N THR A 134 -19.40 8.20 27.93
CA THR A 134 -19.40 9.61 28.37
C THR A 134 -20.46 10.46 27.68
N SER A 135 -21.23 9.88 26.74
CA SER A 135 -22.34 10.58 26.11
C SER A 135 -23.43 10.91 27.16
N PRO A 136 -23.90 12.14 27.23
CA PRO A 136 -24.94 12.54 28.18
C PRO A 136 -26.30 11.89 27.89
N VAL A 137 -26.53 11.46 26.67
CA VAL A 137 -27.72 10.72 26.25
C VAL A 137 -27.31 9.41 25.62
N GLN A 138 -27.89 8.32 26.10
CA GLN A 138 -27.71 6.99 25.52
C GLN A 138 -28.88 6.65 24.61
N VAL A 139 -28.58 6.22 23.42
CA VAL A 139 -29.55 5.74 22.43
C VAL A 139 -29.54 4.23 22.43
N ASN A 140 -30.68 3.63 22.60
CA ASN A 140 -30.81 2.18 22.59
C ASN A 140 -31.86 1.73 21.55
N MET A 141 -31.50 0.76 20.76
CA MET A 141 -32.38 0.01 19.88
C MET A 141 -32.10 -1.47 20.10
N THR A 142 -33.10 -2.31 20.13
CA THR A 142 -32.82 -3.74 20.40
C THR A 142 -31.89 -4.36 19.37
N PRO A 143 -30.94 -5.23 19.78
CA PRO A 143 -29.99 -5.87 18.82
C PRO A 143 -30.72 -6.63 17.70
N GLN A 144 -31.91 -7.16 17.98
CA GLN A 144 -32.69 -7.89 16.98
C GLN A 144 -33.32 -6.97 15.93
N GLU A 145 -33.71 -5.77 16.30
CA GLU A 145 -34.20 -4.74 15.36
C GLU A 145 -33.05 -4.14 14.58
N ALA A 146 -31.96 -3.80 15.26
CA ALA A 146 -30.73 -3.29 14.64
C ALA A 146 -30.13 -4.27 13.60
N GLU A 147 -30.26 -5.58 13.84
CA GLU A 147 -29.79 -6.60 12.89
C GLU A 147 -30.52 -6.59 11.55
N LYS A 148 -31.77 -6.11 11.53
CA LYS A 148 -32.59 -6.00 10.30
C LYS A 148 -32.31 -4.75 9.49
N LEU A 149 -31.48 -3.84 9.97
CA LEU A 149 -31.13 -2.61 9.26
C LEU A 149 -30.35 -2.91 7.98
N LYS A 150 -30.77 -2.27 6.88
CA LYS A 150 -30.05 -2.31 5.60
C LYS A 150 -29.00 -1.20 5.48
N LYS A 151 -29.27 -0.02 6.06
CA LYS A 151 -28.36 1.13 6.17
C LYS A 151 -28.32 1.59 7.62
N ASN A 152 -27.28 2.31 7.98
CA ASN A 152 -27.14 2.89 9.30
C ASN A 152 -28.21 3.96 9.54
N ILE A 153 -28.67 4.08 10.76
CA ILE A 153 -29.54 5.17 11.21
C ILE A 153 -28.66 6.22 11.86
N VAL A 154 -28.76 7.47 11.40
CA VAL A 154 -28.07 8.60 12.01
C VAL A 154 -29.06 9.40 12.84
N VAL A 155 -28.72 9.60 14.10
CA VAL A 155 -29.53 10.33 15.09
C VAL A 155 -28.75 11.56 15.52
N GLU A 156 -29.09 12.71 15.01
CA GLU A 156 -28.52 13.99 15.44
C GLU A 156 -29.31 14.45 16.66
N MET A 157 -28.63 14.75 17.74
CA MET A 157 -29.20 15.11 19.03
C MET A 157 -28.63 16.43 19.49
N VAL A 158 -29.50 17.33 19.89
CA VAL A 158 -29.14 18.58 20.59
C VAL A 158 -29.60 18.48 22.01
N VAL A 159 -28.66 18.33 22.94
CA VAL A 159 -28.93 18.20 24.37
C VAL A 159 -28.88 19.58 24.99
N GLN A 160 -30.01 20.03 25.48
CA GLN A 160 -30.14 21.32 26.14
C GLN A 160 -29.72 21.23 27.64
N PRO A 161 -29.17 22.28 28.22
CA PRO A 161 -28.74 22.29 29.62
C PRO A 161 -29.90 22.03 30.62
N GLN A 162 -31.13 22.23 30.18
CA GLN A 162 -32.34 22.02 30.98
C GLN A 162 -32.86 20.58 30.96
N GLY A 163 -32.17 19.68 30.24
CA GLY A 163 -32.52 18.25 30.13
C GLY A 163 -33.52 17.91 29.01
N SER A 164 -33.93 18.88 28.22
CA SER A 164 -34.71 18.61 26.99
C SER A 164 -33.79 18.16 25.84
N LEU A 165 -34.36 17.36 24.94
CA LEU A 165 -33.64 16.73 23.84
C LEU A 165 -34.36 16.99 22.51
N ASP A 166 -33.68 17.64 21.59
CA ASP A 166 -34.08 17.75 20.21
C ASP A 166 -33.43 16.65 19.40
N VAL A 167 -34.21 15.84 18.68
CA VAL A 167 -33.73 14.68 17.93
C VAL A 167 -34.12 14.82 16.46
N ASN A 168 -33.18 14.65 15.62
CA ASN A 168 -33.39 14.50 14.17
C ASN A 168 -32.86 13.13 13.71
N VAL A 169 -33.76 12.22 13.38
CA VAL A 169 -33.42 10.85 12.98
C VAL A 169 -33.46 10.76 11.46
N LYS A 170 -32.31 10.48 10.88
CA LYS A 170 -32.15 10.28 9.45
C LYS A 170 -32.11 8.78 9.13
N MET A 171 -33.12 8.31 8.41
CA MET A 171 -33.28 6.91 7.99
C MET A 171 -33.54 6.85 6.49
N ASP A 172 -32.64 6.25 5.72
CA ASP A 172 -32.70 6.19 4.26
C ASP A 172 -32.97 7.59 3.65
N ASP A 173 -34.16 7.82 3.11
CA ASP A 173 -34.59 9.11 2.52
C ASP A 173 -35.62 9.86 3.40
N ARG A 174 -35.79 9.48 4.65
CA ARG A 174 -36.74 10.08 5.58
C ARG A 174 -36.03 10.71 6.78
N GLU A 175 -36.48 11.88 7.17
CA GLU A 175 -36.06 12.58 8.38
C GLU A 175 -37.24 12.69 9.34
N ILE A 176 -37.03 12.35 10.62
CA ILE A 176 -38.01 12.47 11.67
C ILE A 176 -37.44 13.42 12.71
N GLN A 177 -38.04 14.60 12.84
CA GLN A 177 -37.70 15.57 13.88
C GLN A 177 -38.67 15.47 15.02
N LYS A 178 -38.19 15.41 16.26
CA LYS A 178 -38.98 15.38 17.48
C LYS A 178 -38.28 16.05 18.62
N HIS A 179 -39.08 16.81 19.40
CA HIS A 179 -38.66 17.42 20.65
C HIS A 179 -39.16 16.59 21.85
N PHE A 180 -38.30 16.36 22.83
CA PHE A 180 -38.61 15.69 24.06
C PHE A 180 -38.30 16.61 25.27
N GLU A 181 -39.28 16.86 26.10
CA GLU A 181 -39.08 17.74 27.28
C GLU A 181 -38.32 17.04 28.42
N LYS A 182 -38.44 15.71 28.51
CA LYS A 182 -37.77 14.89 29.54
C LYS A 182 -37.33 13.53 28.99
N LEU A 183 -36.29 12.98 29.61
CA LEU A 183 -35.79 11.62 29.40
C LEU A 183 -36.25 10.75 30.60
N PRO A 184 -36.52 9.43 30.44
CA PRO A 184 -36.39 8.66 29.21
C PRO A 184 -37.50 8.94 28.17
N ALA A 185 -37.15 8.86 26.89
CA ALA A 185 -38.04 9.09 25.77
C ALA A 185 -38.01 7.93 24.80
N ILE A 186 -39.11 7.69 24.07
CA ILE A 186 -39.23 6.60 23.13
C ILE A 186 -39.74 7.17 21.80
N LEU A 187 -39.05 6.80 20.71
CA LEU A 187 -39.42 7.13 19.36
C LEU A 187 -39.69 5.85 18.56
N PRO A 188 -40.95 5.49 18.32
CA PRO A 188 -41.26 4.38 17.41
C PRO A 188 -40.97 4.80 15.98
N THR A 189 -40.26 3.93 15.24
CA THR A 189 -39.93 4.11 13.83
C THR A 189 -40.38 2.89 13.03
N ASP A 190 -40.41 3.02 11.71
CA ASP A 190 -40.77 1.91 10.79
C ASP A 190 -39.73 0.75 10.84
N ARG A 191 -38.54 0.99 11.40
CA ARG A 191 -37.43 0.02 11.45
C ARG A 191 -37.21 -0.56 12.85
N GLY A 192 -37.91 -0.06 13.85
CA GLY A 192 -37.82 -0.47 15.25
C GLY A 192 -37.98 0.70 16.19
N THR A 193 -37.88 0.43 17.46
CA THR A 193 -38.10 1.43 18.54
C THR A 193 -36.74 1.96 19.02
N ILE A 194 -36.54 3.27 18.91
CA ILE A 194 -35.35 3.95 19.43
C ILE A 194 -35.72 4.54 20.80
N SER A 195 -34.97 4.21 21.83
CA SER A 195 -35.15 4.72 23.19
C SER A 195 -33.95 5.61 23.57
N PHE A 196 -34.26 6.70 24.25
CA PHE A 196 -33.28 7.68 24.70
C PHE A 196 -33.30 7.69 26.24
N PHE A 197 -32.10 7.55 26.83
CA PHE A 197 -31.93 7.54 28.30
C PHE A 197 -30.91 8.60 28.68
N GLN A 198 -31.13 9.23 29.83
CA GLN A 198 -30.11 10.08 30.41
C GLN A 198 -29.00 9.20 30.99
N ALA A 199 -27.76 9.46 30.69
CA ALA A 199 -26.63 8.72 31.27
C ALA A 199 -26.55 9.04 32.78
N THR A 200 -26.66 8.00 33.60
CA THR A 200 -26.66 8.13 35.08
C THR A 200 -25.23 8.20 35.63
N ASP A 201 -24.26 7.75 34.89
CA ASP A 201 -22.85 7.66 35.29
C ASP A 201 -21.92 8.31 34.24
N SER A 202 -21.95 9.65 34.19
CA SER A 202 -20.80 10.37 33.64
C SER A 202 -19.70 10.37 34.71
N ILE A 203 -18.98 9.25 34.86
CA ILE A 203 -17.77 9.20 35.69
C ILE A 203 -16.72 10.07 34.99
N PRO A 204 -16.26 11.17 35.66
CA PRO A 204 -15.19 11.98 35.12
C PRO A 204 -13.96 11.11 34.93
N VAL A 205 -13.39 11.08 33.72
CA VAL A 205 -12.13 10.42 33.48
C VAL A 205 -11.06 11.22 34.20
N GLU A 206 -10.34 10.62 35.13
CA GLU A 206 -9.10 11.19 35.68
C GLU A 206 -8.16 11.46 34.51
N GLY A 207 -7.90 12.73 34.23
CA GLY A 207 -7.01 13.19 33.15
C GLY A 207 -7.63 14.05 32.04
N ASP A 208 -8.96 14.18 31.95
CA ASP A 208 -9.62 15.11 31.02
C ASP A 208 -10.06 16.37 31.80
N GLU A 209 -9.11 17.23 32.15
CA GLU A 209 -9.40 18.55 32.77
C GLU A 209 -10.22 19.47 31.85
N ASP A 210 -10.26 19.20 30.55
CA ASP A 210 -11.05 19.96 29.56
C ASP A 210 -12.55 19.60 29.55
N ALA A 211 -12.93 18.42 30.07
CA ALA A 211 -14.32 17.99 30.07
C ALA A 211 -15.21 18.68 31.12
N ALA A 212 -14.61 19.25 32.15
CA ALA A 212 -15.34 19.87 33.26
C ALA A 212 -15.73 21.34 33.00
N SER A 213 -15.16 22.01 32.02
CA SER A 213 -15.30 23.46 31.85
C SER A 213 -16.29 23.94 30.79
N SER A 214 -17.02 23.04 30.09
CA SER A 214 -17.90 23.44 28.98
C SER A 214 -19.40 23.18 29.19
N VAL A 215 -19.92 23.24 30.41
CA VAL A 215 -21.33 22.86 30.73
C VAL A 215 -22.34 24.01 30.50
N GLN A 216 -22.02 25.06 29.76
CA GLN A 216 -22.94 26.21 29.60
C GLN A 216 -23.65 26.28 28.23
N GLY A 217 -23.56 25.31 27.34
CA GLY A 217 -24.21 25.36 26.01
C GLY A 217 -24.99 24.10 25.66
N ALA A 218 -25.84 24.21 24.64
CA ALA A 218 -26.42 23.03 23.98
C ALA A 218 -25.30 22.22 23.33
N ARG A 219 -25.31 20.87 23.48
CA ARG A 219 -24.33 19.98 22.88
C ARG A 219 -24.92 19.28 21.66
N HIS A 220 -24.18 19.29 20.56
CA HIS A 220 -24.52 18.59 19.32
C HIS A 220 -23.83 17.23 19.30
N ILE A 221 -24.63 16.17 19.44
CA ILE A 221 -24.15 14.79 19.49
C ILE A 221 -24.81 14.01 18.36
N THR A 222 -24.00 13.36 17.54
CA THR A 222 -24.51 12.46 16.52
C THR A 222 -24.31 11.02 16.96
N ALA A 223 -25.43 10.27 17.09
CA ALA A 223 -25.39 8.83 17.33
C ALA A 223 -25.66 8.08 16.02
N THR A 224 -24.80 7.12 15.70
CA THR A 224 -24.99 6.26 14.53
C THR A 224 -25.30 4.85 14.99
N ILE A 225 -26.49 4.35 14.62
CA ILE A 225 -26.92 2.96 14.86
C ILE A 225 -26.57 2.14 13.63
N SER A 226 -25.69 1.18 13.80
CA SER A 226 -25.23 0.29 12.74
C SER A 226 -25.72 -1.14 12.96
N ARG A 227 -25.73 -1.95 11.92
CA ARG A 227 -26.04 -3.37 12.04
C ARG A 227 -24.98 -4.08 12.89
N PRO A 228 -25.36 -4.78 13.99
CA PRO A 228 -24.40 -5.46 14.90
C PRO A 228 -23.41 -6.37 14.18
N MET A 229 -23.84 -7.15 13.17
CA MET A 229 -22.95 -8.01 12.41
C MET A 229 -21.89 -7.22 11.60
N ASN A 230 -22.22 -6.03 11.11
CA ASN A 230 -21.26 -5.21 10.37
C ASN A 230 -20.18 -4.64 11.32
N VAL A 231 -20.61 -4.20 12.48
CA VAL A 231 -19.70 -3.73 13.54
C VAL A 231 -18.81 -4.88 14.01
N ALA A 232 -19.39 -6.06 14.24
CA ALA A 232 -18.62 -7.25 14.62
C ALA A 232 -17.55 -7.63 13.58
N ARG A 233 -17.83 -7.47 12.28
CA ARG A 233 -16.82 -7.68 11.24
C ARG A 233 -15.65 -6.71 11.36
N GLY A 234 -15.92 -5.42 11.59
CA GLY A 234 -14.87 -4.43 11.82
C GLY A 234 -13.99 -4.81 13.02
N TYR A 235 -14.63 -5.20 14.13
CA TYR A 235 -13.88 -5.66 15.29
C TYR A 235 -13.04 -6.93 14.99
N CYS A 236 -13.56 -7.89 14.22
CA CYS A 236 -12.79 -9.08 13.83
C CYS A 236 -11.58 -8.75 12.95
N GLU A 237 -11.63 -7.68 12.16
CA GLU A 237 -10.50 -7.22 11.32
C GLU A 237 -9.42 -6.55 12.17
N ASP A 238 -9.81 -5.80 13.21
CA ASP A 238 -8.90 -5.10 14.12
C ASP A 238 -8.41 -5.97 15.27
N LEU A 239 -9.07 -7.12 15.52
CA LEU A 239 -8.75 -8.07 16.59
C LEU A 239 -7.62 -9.01 16.12
N ALA A 240 -6.46 -8.92 16.77
CA ALA A 240 -5.38 -9.86 16.59
C ALA A 240 -5.25 -10.74 17.85
N ILE A 241 -5.24 -12.06 17.64
CA ILE A 241 -5.11 -13.06 18.71
C ILE A 241 -3.94 -13.95 18.32
N GLU A 242 -2.88 -13.87 19.08
CA GLU A 242 -1.61 -14.55 18.78
C GLU A 242 -1.05 -15.25 20.03
N PRO A 243 -0.52 -16.46 19.89
CA PRO A 243 0.18 -17.13 20.98
C PRO A 243 1.47 -16.38 21.30
N THR A 244 1.74 -16.17 22.58
CA THR A 244 2.97 -15.47 23.03
C THR A 244 4.23 -16.23 22.62
N SER A 245 4.14 -17.58 22.51
CA SER A 245 5.20 -18.46 22.02
C SER A 245 4.61 -19.74 21.45
N LYS A 246 5.29 -20.38 20.52
CA LYS A 246 4.85 -21.64 19.89
C LYS A 246 4.68 -22.83 20.85
N THR A 247 5.21 -22.73 22.06
CA THR A 247 5.21 -23.82 23.05
C THR A 247 4.36 -23.53 24.28
N THR A 248 3.75 -22.34 24.38
CA THR A 248 2.98 -21.92 25.55
C THR A 248 1.49 -21.85 25.23
N SER A 249 0.67 -22.15 26.23
CA SER A 249 -0.80 -21.98 26.15
C SER A 249 -1.22 -20.54 26.49
N VAL A 250 -0.30 -19.60 26.49
CA VAL A 250 -0.55 -18.17 26.73
C VAL A 250 -0.78 -17.47 25.42
N VAL A 251 -1.90 -16.76 25.33
CA VAL A 251 -2.33 -16.05 24.12
C VAL A 251 -2.48 -14.57 24.46
N THR A 252 -1.99 -13.72 23.57
CA THR A 252 -2.23 -12.27 23.64
C THR A 252 -3.40 -11.91 22.74
N VAL A 253 -4.41 -11.31 23.31
CA VAL A 253 -5.57 -10.75 22.61
C VAL A 253 -5.35 -9.26 22.49
N SER A 254 -5.23 -8.73 21.29
CA SER A 254 -5.01 -7.32 21.05
C SER A 254 -6.03 -6.73 20.07
N LEU A 255 -6.43 -5.49 20.35
CA LEU A 255 -7.41 -4.73 19.57
C LEU A 255 -6.90 -3.33 19.32
N LYS A 256 -7.03 -2.85 18.09
CA LYS A 256 -6.75 -1.46 17.74
C LYS A 256 -8.02 -0.65 17.85
N ASN A 257 -8.05 0.36 18.72
CA ASN A 257 -9.22 1.20 18.90
C ASN A 257 -8.83 2.65 19.22
N SER A 258 -9.68 3.60 18.80
CA SER A 258 -9.52 5.03 19.12
C SER A 258 -9.94 5.35 20.56
N SER A 259 -10.90 4.62 21.10
CA SER A 259 -11.36 4.76 22.47
C SER A 259 -10.78 3.67 23.36
N LEU A 260 -9.95 4.06 24.33
CA LEU A 260 -9.28 3.16 25.27
C LEU A 260 -10.29 2.31 26.05
N ARG A 261 -11.27 2.95 26.68
CA ARG A 261 -12.32 2.27 27.45
C ARG A 261 -13.13 1.29 26.61
N ARG A 262 -13.52 1.70 25.41
CA ARG A 262 -14.31 0.86 24.51
C ARG A 262 -13.55 -0.41 24.13
N GLY A 263 -12.25 -0.29 23.86
CA GLY A 263 -11.42 -1.44 23.55
C GLY A 263 -11.16 -2.34 24.75
N GLN A 264 -10.95 -1.77 25.95
CA GLN A 264 -10.79 -2.53 27.20
C GLN A 264 -12.07 -3.29 27.54
N ASP A 265 -13.22 -2.63 27.53
CA ASP A 265 -14.52 -3.25 27.78
C ASP A 265 -14.81 -4.38 26.80
N PHE A 266 -14.47 -4.17 25.52
CA PHE A 266 -14.64 -5.19 24.48
C PHE A 266 -13.80 -6.44 24.75
N ILE A 267 -12.48 -6.29 25.01
CA ILE A 267 -11.61 -7.44 25.27
C ILE A 267 -12.03 -8.19 26.53
N ASN A 268 -12.30 -7.46 27.62
CA ASN A 268 -12.73 -8.08 28.87
C ASN A 268 -14.04 -8.84 28.68
N GLN A 269 -15.03 -8.23 28.01
CA GLN A 269 -16.29 -8.87 27.73
C GLN A 269 -16.17 -10.04 26.77
N LEU A 270 -15.25 -9.98 25.80
CA LEU A 270 -14.97 -11.09 24.90
C LEU A 270 -14.49 -12.31 25.67
N LEU A 271 -13.58 -12.13 26.61
CA LEU A 271 -13.04 -13.20 27.45
C LEU A 271 -14.09 -13.76 28.40
N GLU A 272 -14.92 -12.89 28.97
CA GLU A 272 -16.03 -13.32 29.83
C GLU A 272 -17.07 -14.14 29.06
N MET A 273 -17.51 -13.67 27.89
CA MET A 273 -18.46 -14.37 27.03
C MET A 273 -17.90 -15.72 26.55
N TYR A 274 -16.63 -15.76 26.16
CA TYR A 274 -15.95 -16.99 25.81
C TYR A 274 -16.01 -17.99 26.96
N ASN A 275 -15.60 -17.58 28.18
CA ASN A 275 -15.65 -18.45 29.36
C ASN A 275 -17.06 -18.93 29.66
N ARG A 276 -18.04 -18.02 29.60
CA ARG A 276 -19.44 -18.33 29.83
C ARG A 276 -19.98 -19.35 28.83
N ASN A 277 -19.69 -19.15 27.53
CA ASN A 277 -20.15 -20.05 26.51
C ASN A 277 -19.49 -21.44 26.65
N THR A 278 -18.19 -21.50 26.89
CA THR A 278 -17.45 -22.74 27.10
C THR A 278 -17.95 -23.49 28.34
N ASN A 279 -18.22 -22.78 29.44
CA ASN A 279 -18.79 -23.39 30.66
C ASN A 279 -20.19 -23.93 30.41
N ASN A 280 -21.05 -23.20 29.68
CA ASN A 280 -22.39 -23.67 29.32
C ASN A 280 -22.34 -24.96 28.47
N ASP A 281 -21.42 -25.01 27.51
CA ASP A 281 -21.25 -26.19 26.66
C ASP A 281 -20.77 -27.42 27.47
N LYS A 282 -19.82 -27.23 28.40
CA LYS A 282 -19.36 -28.28 29.31
C LYS A 282 -20.49 -28.77 30.23
N ASN A 283 -21.27 -27.85 30.77
CA ASN A 283 -22.39 -28.17 31.64
C ASN A 283 -23.48 -28.94 30.90
N GLU A 284 -23.77 -28.66 29.64
CA GLU A 284 -24.72 -29.39 28.84
C GLU A 284 -24.27 -30.86 28.64
N ILE A 285 -22.98 -31.09 28.35
CA ILE A 285 -22.43 -32.44 28.23
C ILE A 285 -22.52 -33.19 29.57
N ALA A 286 -22.09 -32.52 30.66
CA ALA A 286 -22.12 -33.13 31.98
C ALA A 286 -23.56 -33.46 32.42
N GLN A 287 -24.53 -32.60 32.12
CA GLN A 287 -25.93 -32.87 32.43
C GLN A 287 -26.50 -34.06 31.65
N LYS A 288 -26.21 -34.13 30.33
CA LYS A 288 -26.64 -35.27 29.51
C LYS A 288 -26.00 -36.59 29.98
N THR A 289 -24.74 -36.52 30.42
CA THR A 289 -24.04 -37.66 30.99
C THR A 289 -24.66 -38.10 32.33
N ALA A 290 -25.03 -37.12 33.18
CA ALA A 290 -25.71 -37.43 34.46
C ALA A 290 -27.07 -38.12 34.22
N GLU A 291 -27.91 -37.58 33.33
CA GLU A 291 -29.19 -38.14 32.96
C GLU A 291 -29.06 -39.60 32.49
N PHE A 292 -28.09 -39.89 31.63
CA PHE A 292 -27.80 -41.22 31.14
C PHE A 292 -27.36 -42.18 32.25
N ILE A 293 -26.43 -41.73 33.12
CA ILE A 293 -25.96 -42.56 34.24
C ILE A 293 -27.11 -42.86 35.22
N ASP A 294 -27.93 -41.89 35.55
CA ASP A 294 -29.05 -42.05 36.47
C ASP A 294 -30.11 -43.01 35.94
N GLU A 295 -30.45 -42.94 34.64
CA GLU A 295 -31.29 -43.93 33.97
C GLU A 295 -30.70 -45.34 34.09
N ARG A 296 -29.39 -45.47 33.87
CA ARG A 296 -28.71 -46.75 33.91
C ARG A 296 -28.64 -47.34 35.31
N ILE A 297 -28.35 -46.51 36.30
CA ILE A 297 -28.40 -46.86 37.74
C ILE A 297 -29.78 -47.39 38.08
N GLY A 298 -30.87 -46.75 37.63
CA GLY A 298 -32.21 -47.17 37.85
C GLY A 298 -32.51 -48.55 37.30
N ILE A 299 -32.01 -48.89 36.12
CA ILE A 299 -32.16 -50.23 35.50
C ILE A 299 -31.39 -51.29 36.31
N ILE A 300 -30.11 -51.02 36.59
CA ILE A 300 -29.22 -51.97 37.29
C ILE A 300 -29.71 -52.17 38.75
N SER A 301 -30.20 -51.14 39.42
CA SER A 301 -30.77 -51.27 40.78
C SER A 301 -31.97 -52.23 40.80
N LYS A 302 -32.87 -52.14 39.80
CA LYS A 302 -33.99 -53.10 39.68
C LYS A 302 -33.52 -54.48 39.38
N GLU A 303 -32.56 -54.63 38.50
CA GLU A 303 -32.00 -55.98 38.16
C GLU A 303 -31.28 -56.62 39.37
N LEU A 304 -30.53 -55.79 40.15
CA LEU A 304 -29.84 -56.22 41.35
C LEU A 304 -30.88 -56.69 42.42
N GLY A 305 -31.88 -55.87 42.65
CA GLY A 305 -32.96 -56.19 43.61
C GLY A 305 -33.71 -57.51 43.22
N SER A 306 -33.91 -57.72 41.91
CA SER A 306 -34.44 -58.99 41.41
C SER A 306 -33.53 -60.19 41.74
N MET A 307 -32.22 -60.05 41.47
CA MET A 307 -31.24 -61.08 41.75
C MET A 307 -31.09 -61.36 43.27
N GLU A 308 -31.19 -60.37 44.11
CA GLU A 308 -31.17 -60.49 45.56
C GLU A 308 -32.39 -61.28 46.04
N ALA A 309 -33.57 -60.95 45.53
CA ALA A 309 -34.80 -61.63 45.81
C ALA A 309 -34.79 -63.15 45.35
N ASP A 310 -34.21 -63.33 44.13
CA ASP A 310 -34.06 -64.71 43.59
C ASP A 310 -33.03 -65.48 44.46
N LEU A 311 -31.99 -64.92 44.93
CA LEU A 311 -30.98 -65.49 45.80
C LEU A 311 -31.60 -65.87 47.18
N GLU A 312 -32.38 -64.94 47.77
CA GLU A 312 -33.09 -65.16 49.04
C GLU A 312 -34.06 -66.31 48.92
N THR A 313 -34.88 -66.29 47.87
CA THR A 313 -35.85 -67.32 47.60
C THR A 313 -35.18 -68.68 47.45
N PHE A 314 -34.09 -68.73 46.66
CA PHE A 314 -33.32 -69.93 46.48
C PHE A 314 -32.73 -70.52 47.79
N LYS A 315 -32.15 -69.63 48.63
CA LYS A 315 -31.58 -70.01 49.94
C LYS A 315 -32.63 -70.55 50.86
N ARG A 316 -33.82 -69.94 50.88
CA ARG A 316 -34.92 -70.36 51.71
C ARG A 316 -35.50 -71.74 51.29
N ASP A 317 -35.72 -71.93 49.96
CA ASP A 317 -36.30 -73.13 49.42
C ASP A 317 -35.34 -74.30 49.46
N ALA A 318 -34.05 -74.08 49.36
CA ALA A 318 -33.00 -75.10 49.29
C ALA A 318 -32.47 -75.53 50.70
N GLY A 319 -32.75 -74.72 51.76
CA GLY A 319 -32.21 -75.01 53.09
C GLY A 319 -30.72 -75.10 53.28
N ILE A 320 -29.93 -74.45 52.46
CA ILE A 320 -28.47 -74.63 52.30
C ILE A 320 -27.69 -73.54 53.13
N THR A 321 -26.83 -74.05 54.04
CA THR A 321 -25.98 -73.13 54.84
C THR A 321 -24.46 -73.26 54.60
N ASP A 322 -23.94 -74.37 53.98
CA ASP A 322 -22.50 -74.47 53.73
C ASP A 322 -22.11 -75.53 52.63
N LEU A 323 -21.10 -75.34 51.93
CA LEU A 323 -20.64 -76.08 50.78
C LEU A 323 -19.15 -76.38 50.73
N SER A 324 -18.77 -77.61 50.39
CA SER A 324 -17.41 -78.11 50.56
C SER A 324 -16.40 -77.78 49.43
N SER A 325 -15.14 -77.82 49.81
CA SER A 325 -13.97 -77.22 49.23
C SER A 325 -13.59 -77.57 47.75
N ASP A 326 -13.89 -78.72 47.22
CA ASP A 326 -13.50 -79.14 45.86
C ASP A 326 -14.38 -78.57 44.74
N ALA A 327 -15.64 -78.37 45.08
CA ALA A 327 -16.54 -77.58 44.18
C ALA A 327 -16.10 -76.15 44.08
N GLN A 328 -15.43 -75.59 45.09
CA GLN A 328 -15.01 -74.20 45.18
C GLN A 328 -13.92 -73.81 44.17
N ILE A 329 -12.99 -74.76 43.85
CA ILE A 329 -11.93 -74.49 42.85
C ILE A 329 -12.49 -74.52 41.43
N ALA A 330 -13.36 -75.47 41.11
CA ALA A 330 -14.01 -75.46 39.80
C ALA A 330 -14.97 -74.28 39.65
N LEU A 331 -15.57 -73.84 40.74
CA LEU A 331 -16.50 -72.72 40.83
C LEU A 331 -15.78 -71.39 40.71
N SER A 332 -14.62 -71.24 41.34
CA SER A 332 -13.83 -70.00 41.23
C SER A 332 -13.39 -69.70 39.77
N GLY A 333 -12.93 -70.73 39.05
CA GLY A 333 -12.57 -70.61 37.64
C GLY A 333 -13.75 -70.24 36.75
N ASN A 334 -14.90 -70.90 36.90
CA ASN A 334 -16.13 -70.50 36.17
C ASN A 334 -16.59 -69.11 36.61
N ALA A 335 -16.40 -68.77 37.92
CA ALA A 335 -16.71 -67.41 38.46
C ALA A 335 -16.03 -66.27 37.67
N GLU A 336 -14.79 -66.52 37.37
CA GLU A 336 -14.00 -65.47 36.68
C GLU A 336 -14.50 -65.26 35.22
N TYR A 337 -14.84 -66.35 34.52
CA TYR A 337 -15.35 -66.20 33.15
C TYR A 337 -16.77 -65.59 33.12
N GLU A 338 -17.64 -65.93 34.03
CA GLU A 338 -18.96 -65.28 34.08
C GLU A 338 -18.87 -63.82 34.49
N LYS A 339 -17.91 -63.45 35.39
CA LYS A 339 -17.61 -62.05 35.67
C LYS A 339 -17.24 -61.32 34.37
N LYS A 340 -16.30 -61.85 33.62
CA LYS A 340 -15.89 -61.34 32.32
C LYS A 340 -17.08 -61.32 31.32
N GLN A 341 -17.96 -62.28 31.32
CA GLN A 341 -19.16 -62.30 30.48
C GLN A 341 -20.08 -61.10 30.79
N VAL A 342 -20.30 -60.82 32.06
CA VAL A 342 -21.22 -59.74 32.42
C VAL A 342 -20.53 -58.40 32.20
N GLU A 343 -19.23 -58.25 32.48
CA GLU A 343 -18.49 -57.08 32.09
C GLU A 343 -18.62 -56.80 30.58
N ASN A 344 -18.45 -57.88 29.77
CA ASN A 344 -18.57 -57.76 28.33
C ASN A 344 -20.04 -57.45 27.91
N ARG A 345 -21.04 -58.10 28.54
CA ARG A 345 -22.44 -57.80 28.29
C ARG A 345 -22.81 -56.38 28.65
N THR A 346 -22.22 -55.83 29.71
CA THR A 346 -22.39 -54.44 30.10
C THR A 346 -21.77 -53.50 29.05
N GLN A 347 -20.59 -53.79 28.59
CA GLN A 347 -19.99 -53.01 27.50
C GLN A 347 -20.85 -53.06 26.23
N ILE A 348 -21.41 -54.23 25.90
CA ILE A 348 -22.35 -54.37 24.77
C ILE A 348 -23.55 -53.46 24.98
N SER A 349 -24.22 -53.53 26.17
CA SER A 349 -25.36 -52.65 26.47
C SER A 349 -25.03 -51.18 26.39
N LEU A 350 -23.90 -50.74 26.95
CA LEU A 350 -23.47 -49.33 26.89
C LEU A 350 -23.26 -48.86 25.45
N VAL A 351 -22.65 -49.72 24.63
CA VAL A 351 -22.40 -49.39 23.22
C VAL A 351 -23.69 -49.41 22.39
N GLU A 352 -24.63 -50.35 22.72
CA GLU A 352 -25.95 -50.42 22.08
C GLU A 352 -26.82 -49.23 22.47
N ASP A 353 -26.77 -48.77 23.71
CA ASP A 353 -27.45 -47.54 24.15
C ASP A 353 -26.90 -46.31 23.43
N LEU A 354 -25.58 -46.20 23.30
CA LEU A 354 -24.97 -45.17 22.50
C LEU A 354 -25.36 -45.23 21.01
N LYS A 355 -25.47 -46.42 20.46
CA LYS A 355 -25.98 -46.63 19.08
C LYS A 355 -27.40 -46.10 18.95
N ARG A 356 -28.24 -46.35 19.95
CA ARG A 356 -29.63 -45.91 20.01
C ARG A 356 -29.70 -44.35 20.12
N TYR A 357 -28.91 -43.75 20.99
CA TYR A 357 -28.80 -42.29 21.10
C TYR A 357 -28.38 -41.68 19.78
N LEU A 358 -27.35 -42.19 19.15
CA LEU A 358 -26.85 -41.71 17.86
C LEU A 358 -27.87 -41.82 16.71
N SER A 359 -28.80 -42.76 16.80
CA SER A 359 -29.83 -42.98 15.80
C SER A 359 -31.09 -42.15 15.98
N HIS A 360 -31.42 -41.67 17.20
CA HIS A 360 -32.65 -40.97 17.50
C HIS A 360 -32.58 -39.47 17.16
N SER A 361 -31.41 -38.86 17.20
CA SER A 361 -31.22 -37.42 16.97
C SER A 361 -30.15 -37.14 15.95
N GLU A 362 -30.39 -36.16 15.07
CA GLU A 362 -29.45 -35.79 14.04
C GLU A 362 -28.35 -34.87 14.54
N TYR A 363 -28.64 -34.04 15.57
CA TYR A 363 -27.73 -32.99 16.06
C TYR A 363 -27.74 -32.89 17.59
N GLU A 364 -27.88 -33.99 18.31
CA GLU A 364 -27.87 -34.00 19.77
C GLU A 364 -26.54 -34.52 20.31
N VAL A 365 -26.07 -33.93 21.38
CA VAL A 365 -24.80 -34.28 22.05
C VAL A 365 -24.93 -35.69 22.65
N LEU A 366 -23.92 -36.49 22.38
CA LEU A 366 -23.84 -37.85 22.93
C LEU A 366 -23.31 -37.83 24.38
N PRO A 367 -23.78 -38.71 25.23
CA PRO A 367 -23.18 -38.87 26.55
C PRO A 367 -21.70 -39.24 26.43
N SER A 368 -20.82 -38.54 27.09
CA SER A 368 -19.39 -38.83 27.18
C SER A 368 -19.05 -39.39 28.58
N ASN A 369 -17.95 -40.08 28.70
CA ASN A 369 -17.47 -40.66 29.98
C ASN A 369 -18.41 -41.67 30.64
N VAL A 370 -19.14 -42.44 29.85
CA VAL A 370 -20.10 -43.45 30.36
C VAL A 370 -19.45 -44.78 30.80
N GLY A 371 -18.14 -44.84 30.95
CA GLY A 371 -17.41 -46.03 31.37
C GLY A 371 -17.11 -47.01 30.25
N LEU A 372 -16.96 -46.57 29.02
CA LEU A 372 -16.48 -47.35 27.90
C LEU A 372 -15.02 -47.78 28.12
N LYS A 373 -14.74 -49.06 27.84
CA LYS A 373 -13.33 -49.53 27.83
C LYS A 373 -12.61 -49.18 26.53
N ASP A 374 -13.32 -48.87 25.46
CA ASP A 374 -12.77 -48.46 24.17
C ASP A 374 -12.48 -46.97 24.15
N ALA A 375 -11.19 -46.65 24.37
CA ALA A 375 -10.71 -45.25 24.37
C ALA A 375 -10.84 -44.59 22.98
N ALA A 376 -10.78 -45.37 21.89
CA ALA A 376 -10.90 -44.84 20.54
C ALA A 376 -12.33 -44.36 20.29
N LEU A 377 -13.34 -45.17 20.72
CA LEU A 377 -14.74 -44.78 20.62
C LEU A 377 -15.05 -43.56 21.48
N ALA A 378 -14.52 -43.53 22.72
CA ALA A 378 -14.70 -42.35 23.59
C ALA A 378 -14.15 -41.08 22.95
N THR A 379 -12.93 -41.12 22.39
CA THR A 379 -12.32 -39.97 21.71
C THR A 379 -13.12 -39.51 20.49
N GLN A 380 -13.71 -40.45 19.74
CA GLN A 380 -14.55 -40.10 18.59
C GLN A 380 -15.87 -39.48 19.01
N ILE A 381 -16.45 -39.89 20.12
CA ILE A 381 -17.65 -39.29 20.70
C ILE A 381 -17.35 -37.86 21.12
N ASP A 382 -16.24 -37.62 21.82
CA ASP A 382 -15.85 -36.29 22.23
C ASP A 382 -15.67 -35.35 21.02
N ARG A 383 -14.98 -35.82 19.97
CA ARG A 383 -14.82 -35.06 18.74
C ARG A 383 -16.16 -34.75 18.04
N TYR A 384 -17.07 -35.71 18.05
CA TYR A 384 -18.41 -35.51 17.50
C TYR A 384 -19.18 -34.45 18.30
N ASN A 385 -19.11 -34.52 19.63
CA ASN A 385 -19.72 -33.53 20.52
C ASN A 385 -19.15 -32.15 20.33
N GLU A 386 -17.81 -32.00 20.21
CA GLU A 386 -17.15 -30.71 19.89
C GLU A 386 -17.72 -30.06 18.63
N MET A 387 -17.88 -30.85 17.57
CA MET A 387 -18.43 -30.34 16.31
C MET A 387 -19.91 -29.97 16.41
N LEU A 388 -20.71 -30.71 17.19
CA LEU A 388 -22.12 -30.38 17.44
C LEU A 388 -22.26 -29.05 18.23
N ILE A 389 -21.41 -28.87 19.22
CA ILE A 389 -21.35 -27.64 20.00
C ILE A 389 -20.96 -26.44 19.09
N GLU A 390 -19.97 -26.63 18.24
CA GLU A 390 -19.56 -25.61 17.28
C GLU A 390 -20.69 -25.28 16.29
N ARG A 391 -21.40 -26.30 15.80
CA ARG A 391 -22.60 -26.08 14.97
C ARG A 391 -23.65 -25.25 15.70
N LYS A 392 -23.96 -25.61 16.95
CA LYS A 392 -24.92 -24.87 17.78
C LYS A 392 -24.48 -23.44 18.01
N ARG A 393 -23.18 -23.21 18.19
CA ARG A 393 -22.56 -21.90 18.33
C ARG A 393 -22.71 -21.05 17.06
N LEU A 394 -22.42 -21.63 15.91
CA LEU A 394 -22.57 -20.96 14.61
C LEU A 394 -24.05 -20.67 14.26
N LEU A 395 -24.98 -21.55 14.63
CA LEU A 395 -26.41 -21.37 14.37
C LEU A 395 -27.06 -20.23 15.20
N ARG A 396 -26.44 -19.80 16.30
CA ARG A 396 -26.95 -18.66 17.07
C ARG A 396 -26.92 -17.34 16.29
N THR A 397 -26.05 -17.25 15.26
CA THR A 397 -25.83 -15.99 14.53
C THR A 397 -25.86 -16.15 13.01
N SER A 398 -26.07 -17.36 12.51
CA SER A 398 -26.07 -17.64 11.08
C SER A 398 -27.24 -18.57 10.73
N THR A 399 -27.60 -18.57 9.46
CA THR A 399 -28.62 -19.49 8.93
C THR A 399 -28.00 -20.81 8.50
N GLU A 400 -28.79 -21.87 8.44
CA GLU A 400 -28.35 -23.21 8.00
C GLU A 400 -27.73 -23.22 6.59
N SER A 401 -28.01 -22.22 5.76
CA SER A 401 -27.44 -22.09 4.42
C SER A 401 -26.05 -21.47 4.38
N ASN A 402 -25.48 -21.10 5.52
CA ASN A 402 -24.11 -20.56 5.57
C ASN A 402 -23.11 -21.63 5.14
N PRO A 403 -22.18 -21.36 4.21
CA PRO A 403 -21.18 -22.30 3.75
C PRO A 403 -20.35 -22.95 4.88
N ALA A 404 -20.07 -22.20 5.93
CA ALA A 404 -19.34 -22.71 7.10
C ALA A 404 -20.16 -23.78 7.84
N ILE A 405 -21.48 -23.57 8.00
CA ILE A 405 -22.39 -24.55 8.63
C ILE A 405 -22.57 -25.76 7.72
N VAL A 406 -22.72 -25.56 6.42
CA VAL A 406 -22.84 -26.64 5.44
C VAL A 406 -21.60 -27.55 5.45
N ASN A 407 -20.41 -26.93 5.51
CA ASN A 407 -19.14 -27.67 5.61
C ASN A 407 -19.03 -28.41 6.96
N LEU A 408 -19.44 -27.77 8.03
CA LEU A 408 -19.45 -28.37 9.36
C LEU A 408 -20.47 -29.52 9.43
N ASP A 409 -21.66 -29.35 8.86
CA ASP A 409 -22.67 -30.38 8.75
C ASP A 409 -22.18 -31.59 7.94
N THR A 410 -21.39 -31.37 6.91
CA THR A 410 -20.74 -32.43 6.16
C THR A 410 -19.72 -33.18 7.03
N SER A 411 -18.93 -32.42 7.81
CA SER A 411 -17.96 -33.01 8.74
C SER A 411 -18.63 -33.76 9.89
N ILE A 412 -19.71 -33.20 10.44
CA ILE A 412 -20.55 -33.87 11.46
C ILE A 412 -21.10 -35.17 10.92
N ARG A 413 -21.68 -35.18 9.70
CA ARG A 413 -22.20 -36.40 9.08
C ARG A 413 -21.10 -37.45 8.85
N ALA A 414 -19.93 -37.03 8.37
CA ALA A 414 -18.79 -37.90 8.19
C ALA A 414 -18.30 -38.48 9.53
N THR A 415 -18.20 -37.63 10.57
CA THR A 415 -17.80 -38.09 11.90
C THR A 415 -18.88 -38.98 12.54
N LYS A 416 -20.16 -38.64 12.37
CA LYS A 416 -21.27 -39.51 12.77
C LYS A 416 -21.18 -40.91 12.14
N ALA A 417 -20.89 -40.95 10.83
CA ALA A 417 -20.71 -42.21 10.14
C ALA A 417 -19.50 -43.01 10.69
N ASN A 418 -18.41 -42.32 10.99
CA ASN A 418 -17.23 -42.91 11.61
C ASN A 418 -17.55 -43.44 13.02
N VAL A 419 -18.23 -42.67 13.86
CA VAL A 419 -18.67 -43.10 15.17
C VAL A 419 -19.60 -44.33 15.04
N GLN A 420 -20.55 -44.32 14.10
CA GLN A 420 -21.41 -45.48 13.82
C GLN A 420 -20.60 -46.69 13.43
N ALA A 421 -19.68 -46.57 12.50
CA ALA A 421 -18.81 -47.67 12.05
C ALA A 421 -17.94 -48.20 13.20
N THR A 422 -17.43 -47.31 14.05
CA THR A 422 -16.64 -47.71 15.22
C THR A 422 -17.52 -48.40 16.26
N ILE A 423 -18.72 -47.90 16.54
CA ILE A 423 -19.71 -48.54 17.38
C ILE A 423 -20.01 -49.96 16.86
N GLU A 424 -20.25 -50.12 15.57
CA GLU A 424 -20.52 -51.42 14.95
C GLU A 424 -19.31 -52.34 15.04
N GLY A 425 -18.10 -51.86 14.77
CA GLY A 425 -16.87 -52.61 14.93
C GLY A 425 -16.63 -53.03 16.39
N THR A 426 -16.81 -52.10 17.36
CA THR A 426 -16.70 -52.37 18.78
C THR A 426 -17.75 -53.44 19.21
N LEU A 427 -19.01 -53.27 18.78
CA LEU A 427 -20.05 -54.25 19.05
C LEU A 427 -19.68 -55.62 18.48
N GLN A 428 -19.22 -55.70 17.25
CA GLN A 428 -18.79 -56.94 16.64
C GLN A 428 -17.66 -57.61 17.43
N GLY A 429 -16.64 -56.81 17.84
CA GLY A 429 -15.54 -57.27 18.70
C GLY A 429 -16.05 -57.79 20.05
N LEU A 430 -16.98 -57.07 20.70
CA LEU A 430 -17.60 -57.49 21.96
C LEU A 430 -18.45 -58.75 21.80
N PHE A 431 -19.17 -58.93 20.67
CA PHE A 431 -19.92 -60.17 20.38
C PHE A 431 -19.00 -61.37 20.13
N ILE A 432 -17.85 -61.16 19.45
CA ILE A 432 -16.85 -62.24 19.32
C ILE A 432 -16.30 -62.60 20.68
N THR A 433 -15.92 -61.58 21.50
CA THR A 433 -15.48 -61.84 22.89
C THR A 433 -16.53 -62.59 23.70
N LYS A 434 -17.82 -62.18 23.55
CA LYS A 434 -18.91 -62.87 24.18
C LYS A 434 -18.97 -64.35 23.80
N ALA A 435 -18.87 -64.66 22.50
CA ALA A 435 -18.93 -66.08 22.03
C ALA A 435 -17.76 -66.88 22.59
N ASP A 436 -16.58 -66.33 22.73
CA ASP A 436 -15.41 -66.99 23.29
C ASP A 436 -15.54 -67.17 24.81
N LEU A 437 -16.01 -66.14 25.53
CA LEU A 437 -16.32 -66.28 26.97
C LEU A 437 -17.40 -67.28 27.22
N ASP A 438 -18.45 -67.35 26.38
CA ASP A 438 -19.51 -68.31 26.48
C ASP A 438 -19.01 -69.77 26.23
N ARG A 439 -18.03 -69.93 25.34
CA ARG A 439 -17.41 -71.23 25.06
C ARG A 439 -16.58 -71.70 26.26
N GLU A 440 -15.78 -70.85 26.82
CA GLU A 440 -14.97 -71.19 28.00
C GLU A 440 -15.81 -71.43 29.25
N ALA A 441 -16.82 -70.60 29.53
CA ALA A 441 -17.77 -70.83 30.61
C ALA A 441 -18.48 -72.13 30.48
N LYS A 442 -18.91 -72.52 29.24
CA LYS A 442 -19.52 -73.87 28.99
C LYS A 442 -18.53 -75.04 29.26
N ARG A 443 -17.23 -74.76 29.02
CA ARG A 443 -16.20 -75.81 29.30
C ARG A 443 -16.04 -76.03 30.78
N TYR A 444 -16.03 -74.95 31.61
CA TYR A 444 -16.01 -75.06 33.05
C TYR A 444 -17.32 -75.69 33.59
N MET A 445 -18.46 -75.30 33.04
CA MET A 445 -19.76 -75.76 33.40
C MET A 445 -19.96 -77.31 33.20
N ARG A 446 -19.34 -77.82 32.12
CA ARG A 446 -19.29 -79.32 31.91
C ARG A 446 -18.47 -80.01 32.99
N ARG A 447 -17.40 -79.38 33.53
CA ARG A 447 -16.64 -79.97 34.65
C ARG A 447 -17.38 -79.91 35.99
N ILE A 448 -18.30 -78.99 36.15
CA ILE A 448 -19.18 -78.84 37.29
C ILE A 448 -20.43 -79.75 37.20
N SER A 449 -20.67 -80.27 36.01
CA SER A 449 -21.88 -81.03 35.68
C SER A 449 -22.14 -82.29 36.58
N ASP A 450 -21.12 -82.76 37.29
CA ASP A 450 -21.22 -83.88 38.26
C ASP A 450 -21.59 -83.47 39.69
N ALA A 451 -21.71 -82.13 40.04
CA ALA A 451 -22.14 -81.65 41.34
C ALA A 451 -23.67 -81.53 41.44
N PRO A 452 -24.30 -81.64 42.66
CA PRO A 452 -25.74 -81.54 42.85
C PRO A 452 -26.33 -80.28 42.25
N GLY A 453 -27.45 -80.38 41.59
CA GLY A 453 -28.08 -79.32 40.77
C GLY A 453 -28.46 -78.05 41.54
N GLN A 454 -28.56 -78.15 42.86
CA GLN A 454 -28.90 -77.01 43.76
C GLN A 454 -27.70 -76.00 43.92
N GLU A 455 -26.48 -76.61 43.95
CA GLU A 455 -25.23 -75.87 44.14
C GLU A 455 -24.93 -74.97 42.96
N ARG A 456 -25.20 -75.48 41.77
CA ARG A 456 -25.03 -74.74 40.51
C ARG A 456 -25.93 -73.47 40.42
N ARG A 457 -27.17 -73.67 40.82
CA ARG A 457 -28.15 -72.55 40.83
C ARG A 457 -27.72 -71.39 41.79
N TYR A 458 -27.31 -71.79 43.01
CA TYR A 458 -26.88 -70.83 44.01
C TYR A 458 -25.72 -70.02 43.50
N VAL A 459 -24.67 -70.68 43.03
CA VAL A 459 -23.46 -70.01 42.56
C VAL A 459 -23.73 -69.13 41.31
N SER A 460 -24.63 -69.59 40.44
CA SER A 460 -25.03 -68.78 39.28
C SER A 460 -25.74 -67.50 39.72
N ILE A 461 -26.69 -67.55 40.64
CA ILE A 461 -27.45 -66.38 41.14
C ILE A 461 -26.55 -65.47 41.93
N ALA A 462 -25.77 -66.02 42.92
CA ALA A 462 -24.83 -65.25 43.74
C ALA A 462 -23.83 -64.48 42.94
N ARG A 463 -23.34 -65.09 41.85
CA ARG A 463 -22.38 -64.45 40.96
C ARG A 463 -23.00 -63.35 40.14
N GLN A 464 -24.20 -63.60 39.61
CA GLN A 464 -24.89 -62.51 38.88
C GLN A 464 -25.22 -61.31 39.81
N GLN A 465 -25.57 -61.58 41.04
CA GLN A 465 -25.80 -60.61 42.07
C GLN A 465 -24.51 -59.81 42.34
N GLU A 466 -23.31 -60.46 42.56
CA GLU A 466 -22.00 -59.81 42.81
C GLU A 466 -21.60 -58.94 41.63
N ILE A 467 -21.78 -59.41 40.41
CA ILE A 467 -21.41 -58.60 39.21
C ILE A 467 -22.35 -57.45 39.04
N LYS A 468 -23.67 -57.58 39.26
CA LYS A 468 -24.60 -56.48 39.24
C LYS A 468 -24.26 -55.45 40.32
N ALA A 469 -23.91 -55.87 41.51
CA ALA A 469 -23.47 -55.00 42.61
C ALA A 469 -22.20 -54.27 42.25
N GLY A 470 -21.21 -54.96 41.63
CA GLY A 470 -19.98 -54.30 41.15
C GLY A 470 -20.25 -53.24 40.09
N LEU A 471 -21.17 -53.53 39.15
CA LEU A 471 -21.56 -52.58 38.14
C LEU A 471 -22.31 -51.37 38.72
N TYR A 472 -23.19 -51.60 39.66
CA TYR A 472 -23.93 -50.55 40.39
C TYR A 472 -22.94 -49.58 41.07
N LEU A 473 -21.95 -50.10 41.77
CA LEU A 473 -20.90 -49.32 42.44
C LEU A 473 -20.06 -48.51 41.45
N MET A 474 -19.73 -49.12 40.28
CA MET A 474 -19.00 -48.45 39.23
C MET A 474 -19.82 -47.28 38.65
N LEU A 475 -21.10 -47.47 38.40
CA LEU A 475 -21.96 -46.37 37.92
C LEU A 475 -22.14 -45.28 38.96
N LEU A 476 -22.27 -45.63 40.24
CA LEU A 476 -22.27 -44.60 41.33
C LEU A 476 -20.98 -43.81 41.34
N GLN A 477 -19.84 -44.47 41.23
CA GLN A 477 -18.57 -43.74 41.12
C GLN A 477 -18.54 -42.79 39.94
N LYS A 478 -18.98 -43.24 38.77
CA LYS A 478 -19.05 -42.38 37.58
C LYS A 478 -20.02 -41.22 37.71
N ARG A 479 -21.16 -41.43 38.43
CA ARG A 479 -22.06 -40.36 38.75
C ARG A 479 -21.38 -39.29 39.63
N GLU A 480 -20.67 -39.72 40.71
CA GLU A 480 -19.95 -38.80 41.58
C GLU A 480 -18.81 -38.07 40.83
N GLU A 481 -18.04 -38.77 40.01
CA GLU A 481 -17.00 -38.16 39.14
C GLU A 481 -17.62 -37.09 38.23
N ASN A 482 -18.76 -37.34 37.59
CA ASN A 482 -19.46 -36.38 36.75
C ASN A 482 -20.02 -35.20 37.55
N ALA A 483 -20.58 -35.46 38.77
CA ALA A 483 -21.07 -34.43 39.66
C ALA A 483 -19.94 -33.49 40.14
N ILE A 484 -18.74 -34.03 40.44
CA ILE A 484 -17.53 -33.27 40.75
C ILE A 484 -17.10 -32.45 39.54
N MET A 485 -17.12 -33.01 38.35
CA MET A 485 -16.81 -32.29 37.10
C MET A 485 -17.75 -31.10 36.88
N LEU A 486 -19.07 -31.30 37.10
CA LEU A 486 -20.08 -30.25 36.98
C LEU A 486 -19.87 -29.15 38.02
N ALA A 487 -19.52 -29.49 39.26
CA ALA A 487 -19.29 -28.56 40.35
C ALA A 487 -17.94 -27.80 40.19
N ALA A 488 -16.95 -28.40 39.54
CA ALA A 488 -15.60 -27.90 39.38
C ALA A 488 -15.36 -27.17 38.04
N THR A 489 -16.41 -26.77 37.31
CA THR A 489 -16.27 -26.02 36.06
C THR A 489 -15.46 -24.76 36.29
N ALA A 490 -14.21 -24.79 35.91
CA ALA A 490 -13.31 -23.65 35.96
C ALA A 490 -13.23 -23.00 34.57
N ASN A 491 -13.04 -21.68 34.55
CA ASN A 491 -12.87 -20.93 33.32
C ASN A 491 -11.72 -21.50 32.48
N ASN A 492 -11.97 -21.71 31.20
CA ASN A 492 -10.97 -22.18 30.25
C ASN A 492 -9.90 -21.13 30.01
N ALA A 493 -10.32 -19.88 29.85
CA ALA A 493 -9.42 -18.75 29.70
C ALA A 493 -9.23 -18.09 31.08
N LYS A 494 -8.02 -18.21 31.64
CA LYS A 494 -7.63 -17.49 32.84
C LYS A 494 -6.93 -16.21 32.43
N ILE A 495 -7.47 -15.06 32.78
CA ILE A 495 -6.85 -13.75 32.57
C ILE A 495 -5.58 -13.70 33.41
N ILE A 496 -4.42 -13.46 32.77
CA ILE A 496 -3.13 -13.21 33.41
C ILE A 496 -3.00 -11.70 33.60
N ASP A 497 -3.15 -10.93 32.51
CA ASP A 497 -3.16 -9.49 32.53
C ASP A 497 -4.48 -9.01 31.94
N GLU A 498 -5.14 -8.10 32.63
CA GLU A 498 -6.35 -7.43 32.15
C GLU A 498 -6.05 -6.59 30.91
N ALA A 499 -7.11 -6.18 30.20
CA ALA A 499 -6.94 -5.35 29.01
C ALA A 499 -6.34 -3.99 29.37
N ILE A 500 -5.08 -3.78 28.98
CA ILE A 500 -4.32 -2.55 29.19
C ILE A 500 -4.02 -1.96 27.81
N ALA A 501 -4.14 -0.64 27.72
CA ALA A 501 -3.77 0.09 26.51
C ALA A 501 -2.32 0.53 26.57
N ASP A 502 -1.66 0.49 25.42
CA ASP A 502 -0.32 1.08 25.28
C ASP A 502 -0.41 2.61 25.44
N ASP A 503 0.54 3.22 26.14
CA ASP A 503 0.60 4.68 26.32
C ASP A 503 0.85 5.45 25.02
N ILE A 504 1.43 4.79 24.01
CA ILE A 504 1.81 5.38 22.74
C ILE A 504 0.82 4.92 21.66
N PRO A 505 0.16 5.84 20.93
CA PRO A 505 -0.72 5.46 19.85
C PRO A 505 0.05 4.77 18.70
N VAL A 506 -0.50 3.68 18.20
CA VAL A 506 0.06 2.92 17.07
C VAL A 506 -0.10 3.68 15.74
N PHE A 507 -1.14 4.48 15.63
CA PHE A 507 -1.45 5.32 14.48
C PHE A 507 -2.02 6.68 14.95
N PRO A 508 -1.72 7.77 14.27
CA PRO A 508 -0.73 7.93 13.19
C PRO A 508 0.73 7.89 13.71
N LYS A 509 1.62 7.26 12.96
CA LYS A 509 3.05 7.22 13.30
C LYS A 509 3.70 8.57 12.97
N ARG A 510 3.77 9.47 13.96
CA ARG A 510 4.23 10.86 13.80
C ARG A 510 5.56 10.97 13.07
N GLY A 511 6.54 10.14 13.41
CA GLY A 511 7.85 10.16 12.78
C GLY A 511 7.81 9.83 11.28
N ILE A 512 7.00 8.85 10.87
CA ILE A 512 6.87 8.46 9.46
C ILE A 512 6.19 9.58 8.67
N ILE A 513 5.14 10.20 9.21
CA ILE A 513 4.40 11.27 8.53
C ILE A 513 5.31 12.49 8.31
N TYR A 514 6.09 12.91 9.33
CA TYR A 514 7.06 13.99 9.16
C TYR A 514 8.18 13.61 8.18
N LEU A 515 8.64 12.35 8.20
CA LEU A 515 9.63 11.89 7.23
C LEU A 515 9.09 11.94 5.79
N VAL A 516 7.85 11.46 5.58
CA VAL A 516 7.21 11.52 4.26
C VAL A 516 6.99 12.96 3.82
N ALA A 517 6.52 13.84 4.72
CA ALA A 517 6.35 15.25 4.43
C ALA A 517 7.67 15.94 4.04
N LEU A 518 8.76 15.61 4.74
CA LEU A 518 10.09 16.12 4.44
C LEU A 518 10.57 15.65 3.06
N VAL A 519 10.43 14.35 2.76
CA VAL A 519 10.81 13.79 1.46
C VAL A 519 9.99 14.44 0.33
N LEU A 520 8.68 14.56 0.49
CA LEU A 520 7.80 15.20 -0.48
C LEU A 520 8.19 16.69 -0.67
N GLY A 521 8.52 17.38 0.42
CA GLY A 521 8.99 18.77 0.38
C GLY A 521 10.25 18.95 -0.47
N PHE A 522 11.13 17.96 -0.55
CA PHE A 522 12.29 17.95 -1.44
C PHE A 522 11.96 17.47 -2.87
N VAL A 523 11.12 16.47 -3.03
CA VAL A 523 10.80 15.87 -4.34
C VAL A 523 9.98 16.83 -5.22
N ILE A 524 9.03 17.56 -4.63
CA ILE A 524 8.15 18.46 -5.38
C ILE A 524 8.95 19.54 -6.16
N PRO A 525 9.84 20.33 -5.54
CA PRO A 525 10.59 21.34 -6.28
C PRO A 525 11.54 20.72 -7.32
N VAL A 526 12.12 19.56 -7.05
CA VAL A 526 12.93 18.84 -8.05
C VAL A 526 12.08 18.49 -9.27
N ALA A 527 10.91 17.94 -9.06
CA ALA A 527 9.99 17.58 -10.14
C ALA A 527 9.53 18.83 -10.93
N VAL A 528 9.21 19.92 -10.24
CA VAL A 528 8.78 21.16 -10.89
C VAL A 528 9.93 21.77 -11.72
N ILE A 529 11.15 21.83 -11.18
CA ILE A 529 12.31 22.34 -11.91
C ILE A 529 12.60 21.45 -13.13
N PHE A 530 12.51 20.15 -12.97
CA PHE A 530 12.69 19.20 -14.08
C PHE A 530 11.63 19.40 -15.19
N LEU A 531 10.36 19.58 -14.82
CA LEU A 531 9.28 19.87 -15.78
C LEU A 531 9.49 21.19 -16.50
N ILE A 532 9.93 22.23 -15.79
CA ILE A 532 10.27 23.53 -16.41
C ILE A 532 11.42 23.36 -17.41
N ASP A 533 12.40 22.54 -17.08
CA ASP A 533 13.54 22.30 -17.96
C ASP A 533 13.17 21.54 -19.24
N LEU A 534 12.22 20.59 -19.14
CA LEU A 534 11.66 19.89 -20.29
C LEU A 534 10.95 20.83 -21.29
N THR A 535 10.49 22.00 -20.82
CA THR A 535 9.80 22.98 -21.69
C THR A 535 10.76 23.95 -22.40
N LYS A 536 12.09 23.79 -22.20
CA LYS A 536 13.10 24.65 -22.83
C LYS A 536 13.49 24.15 -24.22
N PHE A 537 12.66 24.44 -25.20
CA PHE A 537 12.84 23.99 -26.60
C PHE A 537 13.73 24.90 -27.43
N ARG A 538 14.10 26.08 -26.91
CA ARG A 538 14.90 27.10 -27.62
C ARG A 538 16.34 27.10 -27.14
N VAL A 539 17.24 27.53 -28.01
CA VAL A 539 18.64 27.77 -27.68
C VAL A 539 18.72 28.94 -26.72
N GLU A 540 19.23 28.73 -25.51
CA GLU A 540 19.36 29.79 -24.50
C GLU A 540 20.70 30.53 -24.56
N GLY A 541 21.77 29.92 -25.10
CA GLY A 541 23.07 30.50 -25.21
C GLY A 541 24.20 29.52 -25.56
N HIS A 542 25.43 29.90 -25.24
CA HIS A 542 26.64 29.19 -25.62
C HIS A 542 26.66 27.71 -25.20
N ALA A 543 26.36 27.42 -23.95
CA ALA A 543 26.35 26.05 -23.42
C ALA A 543 25.35 25.13 -24.09
N ASP A 544 24.24 25.67 -24.59
CA ASP A 544 23.28 24.89 -25.35
C ASP A 544 23.81 24.56 -26.74
N VAL A 545 24.43 25.54 -27.39
CA VAL A 545 24.99 25.36 -28.74
C VAL A 545 26.17 24.38 -28.69
N GLU A 546 27.02 24.47 -27.69
CA GLU A 546 28.16 23.55 -27.50
C GLU A 546 27.69 22.07 -27.30
N LYS A 547 26.52 21.90 -26.67
CA LYS A 547 25.91 20.55 -26.52
C LYS A 547 25.22 20.04 -27.80
N LEU A 548 24.79 20.96 -28.68
CA LEU A 548 24.01 20.60 -29.87
C LEU A 548 24.87 20.36 -31.12
N THR A 549 26.07 20.97 -31.18
CA THR A 549 26.93 20.85 -32.36
C THR A 549 28.42 20.85 -32.01
N SER A 550 29.20 20.13 -32.83
CA SER A 550 30.66 20.18 -32.77
C SER A 550 31.27 21.31 -33.66
N VAL A 551 30.41 22.05 -34.35
CA VAL A 551 30.84 23.17 -35.21
C VAL A 551 31.43 24.29 -34.36
N PRO A 552 32.60 24.88 -34.74
CA PRO A 552 33.24 25.92 -33.94
C PRO A 552 32.37 27.16 -33.74
N ILE A 553 32.23 27.58 -32.47
CA ILE A 553 31.51 28.82 -32.09
C ILE A 553 32.52 29.96 -32.17
N VAL A 554 32.33 30.92 -33.08
CA VAL A 554 33.25 32.05 -33.29
C VAL A 554 32.92 33.24 -32.42
N GLY A 555 31.74 33.31 -31.84
CA GLY A 555 31.39 34.36 -30.88
C GLY A 555 29.93 34.45 -30.54
N ASP A 556 29.68 35.15 -29.41
CA ASP A 556 28.34 35.39 -28.86
C ASP A 556 28.06 36.91 -28.99
N ILE A 557 26.99 37.25 -29.69
CA ILE A 557 26.56 38.67 -29.83
C ILE A 557 25.55 38.96 -28.71
N PRO A 558 25.83 39.93 -27.83
CA PRO A 558 24.94 40.24 -26.70
C PRO A 558 23.65 40.92 -27.15
N LEU A 559 22.59 40.70 -26.38
CA LEU A 559 21.34 41.43 -26.54
C LEU A 559 21.50 42.83 -25.95
N THR A 560 21.45 43.89 -26.78
CA THR A 560 21.50 45.28 -26.34
C THR A 560 20.09 45.83 -26.20
N ASN A 561 19.85 46.49 -25.06
CA ASN A 561 18.61 47.24 -24.78
C ASN A 561 18.76 48.74 -25.09
N GLU A 562 19.64 49.08 -25.97
CA GLU A 562 19.81 50.52 -26.32
C GLU A 562 18.56 51.04 -27.07
N LYS A 563 17.70 51.71 -26.33
CA LYS A 563 16.52 52.45 -26.83
C LYS A 563 16.85 53.59 -27.79
N ASN A 564 18.14 53.86 -28.03
CA ASN A 564 18.63 55.01 -28.77
C ASN A 564 19.10 54.73 -30.20
N ALA A 565 19.04 53.48 -30.67
CA ALA A 565 19.33 53.19 -32.05
C ALA A 565 18.11 53.54 -32.91
N LYS A 566 18.11 54.66 -33.55
CA LYS A 566 17.02 55.12 -34.47
C LYS A 566 16.70 54.14 -35.58
N ASP A 567 17.55 53.10 -35.86
CA ASP A 567 17.25 52.01 -36.78
C ASP A 567 17.93 50.69 -36.44
N GLY A 568 18.47 50.47 -35.27
CA GLY A 568 18.84 49.19 -34.69
C GLY A 568 19.77 48.24 -35.48
N SER A 569 20.16 48.60 -36.68
CA SER A 569 20.80 47.69 -37.63
C SER A 569 22.32 47.77 -37.65
N ILE A 570 22.90 48.91 -37.31
CA ILE A 570 24.36 49.12 -37.26
C ILE A 570 24.77 49.37 -35.81
N ALA A 571 25.67 48.57 -35.27
CA ALA A 571 26.09 48.58 -33.88
C ALA A 571 27.62 48.78 -33.74
N VAL A 572 28.37 48.68 -34.83
CA VAL A 572 29.82 48.89 -34.89
C VAL A 572 30.16 50.22 -35.56
N PHE A 573 30.86 51.09 -34.87
CA PHE A 573 31.28 52.42 -35.36
C PHE A 573 32.75 52.66 -35.11
N GLU A 574 33.39 53.54 -35.93
CA GLU A 574 34.83 53.79 -35.95
C GLU A 574 35.41 54.27 -34.59
N ASN A 575 34.67 55.06 -33.83
CA ASN A 575 35.16 55.70 -32.62
C ASN A 575 34.42 55.22 -31.35
N GLN A 576 33.78 54.11 -31.35
CA GLN A 576 33.06 53.62 -30.19
C GLN A 576 33.69 52.30 -29.63
N ASN A 577 34.09 52.34 -28.35
CA ASN A 577 34.54 51.15 -27.60
C ASN A 577 33.40 50.63 -26.75
N ASN A 578 32.29 50.27 -27.39
CA ASN A 578 31.17 49.59 -26.72
C ASN A 578 31.31 48.08 -26.79
N LEU A 579 30.56 47.39 -25.99
CA LEU A 579 30.56 45.91 -25.89
C LEU A 579 30.33 45.24 -27.27
N MET A 580 29.49 45.83 -28.12
CA MET A 580 29.19 45.31 -29.46
C MET A 580 30.41 45.43 -30.37
N SER A 581 31.10 46.60 -30.37
CA SER A 581 32.30 46.77 -31.18
C SER A 581 33.40 45.79 -30.79
N GLU A 582 33.59 45.53 -29.47
CA GLU A 582 34.52 44.51 -29.00
C GLU A 582 34.10 43.09 -29.38
N THR A 583 32.82 42.80 -29.30
CA THR A 583 32.28 41.47 -29.72
C THR A 583 32.60 41.24 -31.21
N PHE A 584 32.30 42.20 -32.07
CA PHE A 584 32.57 42.06 -33.50
C PHE A 584 34.08 42.11 -33.85
N ARG A 585 34.92 42.78 -33.04
CA ARG A 585 36.39 42.65 -33.17
C ARG A 585 36.87 41.22 -32.88
N ASN A 586 36.30 40.60 -31.81
CA ASN A 586 36.63 39.20 -31.48
C ASN A 586 36.14 38.21 -32.57
N ILE A 587 34.89 38.35 -33.01
CA ILE A 587 34.30 37.54 -34.06
C ILE A 587 35.16 37.67 -35.36
N ARG A 588 35.51 38.91 -35.76
CA ARG A 588 36.37 39.19 -36.88
C ARG A 588 37.70 38.47 -36.75
N THR A 589 38.33 38.58 -35.59
CA THR A 589 39.64 37.94 -35.34
C THR A 589 39.54 36.43 -35.50
N ASN A 590 38.49 35.82 -34.89
CA ASN A 590 38.28 34.35 -35.02
C ASN A 590 38.00 33.93 -36.46
N ILE A 591 37.20 34.70 -37.19
CA ILE A 591 36.93 34.45 -38.61
C ILE A 591 38.22 34.58 -39.46
N GLN A 592 39.06 35.60 -39.18
CA GLN A 592 40.36 35.75 -39.87
C GLN A 592 41.31 34.56 -39.64
N PHE A 593 41.30 33.97 -38.43
CA PHE A 593 42.05 32.75 -38.16
C PHE A 593 41.52 31.52 -38.93
N MET A 594 40.25 31.49 -39.21
CA MET A 594 39.63 30.38 -39.97
C MET A 594 39.81 30.56 -41.47
N LEU A 595 39.94 31.79 -41.96
CA LEU A 595 40.24 32.10 -43.35
C LEU A 595 41.76 31.96 -43.59
N GLN A 596 42.18 30.96 -44.39
CA GLN A 596 43.56 30.82 -44.86
C GLN A 596 43.91 31.92 -45.87
N ASN A 597 45.20 32.19 -46.07
CA ASN A 597 45.81 33.38 -46.71
C ASN A 597 45.24 33.86 -48.06
N ASP A 598 44.53 33.04 -48.84
CA ASP A 598 43.91 33.41 -50.13
C ASP A 598 42.38 33.35 -50.15
N ARG A 599 41.79 33.08 -49.02
CA ARG A 599 40.34 32.98 -48.89
C ARG A 599 39.71 34.29 -48.47
N LYS A 600 38.71 34.77 -49.25
CA LYS A 600 38.14 36.11 -49.10
C LYS A 600 36.60 36.14 -48.95
N VAL A 601 35.91 35.05 -49.26
CA VAL A 601 34.44 35.03 -49.36
C VAL A 601 33.81 34.41 -48.14
N ILE A 602 33.05 35.18 -47.42
CA ILE A 602 32.33 34.82 -46.19
C ILE A 602 30.84 34.76 -46.48
N LEU A 603 30.26 33.60 -46.39
CA LEU A 603 28.82 33.44 -46.50
C LEU A 603 28.19 33.51 -45.13
N VAL A 604 27.10 34.22 -44.96
CA VAL A 604 26.36 34.31 -43.70
C VAL A 604 24.93 33.83 -43.93
N THR A 605 24.55 32.82 -43.16
CA THR A 605 23.22 32.20 -43.22
C THR A 605 22.67 31.90 -41.83
N SER A 606 21.47 31.28 -41.73
CA SER A 606 20.84 30.94 -40.44
C SER A 606 19.81 29.80 -40.64
N THR A 607 19.25 29.28 -39.57
CA THR A 607 18.18 28.27 -39.65
C THR A 607 16.89 28.87 -40.21
N VAL A 608 16.40 29.93 -39.56
CA VAL A 608 15.13 30.58 -39.92
C VAL A 608 15.28 32.10 -40.11
N SER A 609 14.22 32.73 -40.60
CA SER A 609 14.24 34.20 -40.72
C SER A 609 14.11 34.86 -39.36
N GLY A 610 14.82 35.98 -39.12
CA GLY A 610 14.76 36.76 -37.89
C GLY A 610 15.89 36.46 -36.89
N GLU A 611 16.84 35.57 -37.22
CA GLU A 611 17.97 35.23 -36.34
C GLU A 611 19.11 36.27 -36.35
N GLY A 612 19.06 37.21 -37.26
CA GLY A 612 19.99 38.32 -37.31
C GLY A 612 21.12 38.20 -38.35
N LYS A 613 20.92 37.41 -39.44
CA LYS A 613 21.88 37.24 -40.50
C LYS A 613 22.40 38.57 -41.06
N SER A 614 21.51 39.43 -41.57
CA SER A 614 21.87 40.71 -42.20
C SER A 614 22.48 41.68 -41.18
N PHE A 615 22.04 41.62 -39.91
CA PHE A 615 22.69 42.36 -38.82
C PHE A 615 24.13 41.90 -38.61
N THR A 616 24.34 40.58 -38.55
CA THR A 616 25.68 39.98 -38.34
C THR A 616 26.57 40.25 -39.59
N SER A 617 26.06 40.09 -40.80
CA SER A 617 26.75 40.35 -42.05
C SER A 617 27.22 41.80 -42.14
N ALA A 618 26.34 42.76 -41.88
CA ALA A 618 26.66 44.20 -41.96
C ALA A 618 27.69 44.63 -40.92
N ASN A 619 27.47 44.21 -39.64
CA ASN A 619 28.42 44.61 -38.57
C ASN A 619 29.77 43.91 -38.69
N LEU A 620 29.82 42.68 -39.22
CA LEU A 620 31.07 42.02 -39.58
C LEU A 620 31.79 42.75 -40.73
N ALA A 621 31.04 43.15 -41.78
CA ALA A 621 31.60 43.93 -42.90
C ALA A 621 32.19 45.28 -42.42
N ILE A 622 31.46 45.98 -41.57
CA ILE A 622 31.96 47.20 -40.97
C ILE A 622 33.19 46.92 -40.12
N SER A 623 33.19 45.92 -39.27
CA SER A 623 34.35 45.56 -38.45
C SER A 623 35.60 45.22 -39.25
N LEU A 624 35.47 44.57 -40.45
CA LEU A 624 36.56 44.27 -41.36
C LEU A 624 37.03 45.53 -42.08
N SER A 625 36.11 46.44 -42.50
CA SER A 625 36.47 47.68 -43.17
C SER A 625 37.23 48.65 -42.24
N LEU A 626 37.01 48.60 -40.96
CA LEU A 626 37.73 49.36 -39.96
C LEU A 626 39.21 48.99 -39.84
N LEU A 627 39.64 47.85 -40.37
CA LEU A 627 41.05 47.47 -40.51
C LEU A 627 41.73 48.13 -41.70
N GLY A 628 41.07 49.01 -42.43
CA GLY A 628 41.62 49.62 -43.69
C GLY A 628 41.50 48.67 -44.91
N LYS A 629 40.82 47.51 -44.77
CA LYS A 629 40.57 46.52 -45.82
C LYS A 629 39.38 46.92 -46.68
N LYS A 630 39.46 46.75 -47.99
CA LYS A 630 38.34 46.96 -48.89
C LYS A 630 37.38 45.80 -48.78
N VAL A 631 36.18 46.06 -48.27
CA VAL A 631 35.14 45.04 -48.05
C VAL A 631 33.92 45.32 -48.89
N VAL A 632 33.42 44.32 -49.56
CA VAL A 632 32.13 44.39 -50.23
C VAL A 632 31.15 43.46 -49.55
N ILE A 633 29.94 43.97 -49.24
CA ILE A 633 28.84 43.15 -48.79
C ILE A 633 27.84 43.00 -49.92
N VAL A 634 27.41 41.76 -50.18
CA VAL A 634 26.52 41.40 -51.29
C VAL A 634 25.21 40.87 -50.75
N GLY A 635 24.12 41.46 -51.11
CA GLY A 635 22.78 40.98 -50.80
C GLY A 635 22.33 39.82 -51.66
N LEU A 636 22.62 38.60 -51.25
CA LEU A 636 22.19 37.38 -51.93
C LEU A 636 20.93 36.74 -51.32
N ASP A 637 20.32 37.32 -50.29
CA ASP A 637 18.93 37.06 -49.93
C ASP A 637 18.04 37.86 -50.91
N ILE A 638 17.98 37.37 -52.16
CA ILE A 638 17.24 38.02 -53.24
C ILE A 638 15.71 37.86 -53.14
N ARG A 639 15.23 37.03 -52.14
CA ARG A 639 13.84 36.86 -51.85
C ARG A 639 13.32 37.91 -50.86
N LYS A 640 14.13 38.22 -49.82
CA LYS A 640 13.83 39.25 -48.81
C LYS A 640 15.06 40.06 -48.54
N PRO A 641 15.37 41.09 -49.39
CA PRO A 641 16.61 41.85 -49.29
C PRO A 641 16.72 42.59 -47.94
N GLY A 642 17.31 41.94 -46.90
CA GLY A 642 17.48 42.49 -45.58
C GLY A 642 18.46 43.64 -45.48
N LEU A 643 19.51 43.62 -46.31
CA LEU A 643 20.59 44.65 -46.39
C LEU A 643 20.02 46.02 -46.75
N ASN A 644 18.98 46.12 -47.57
CA ASN A 644 18.38 47.40 -47.93
C ASN A 644 17.89 48.17 -46.72
N LYS A 645 17.35 47.43 -45.73
CA LYS A 645 16.90 48.04 -44.45
C LYS A 645 18.05 48.46 -43.54
N VAL A 646 19.13 47.67 -43.53
CA VAL A 646 20.31 47.90 -42.68
C VAL A 646 21.08 49.15 -43.14
N PHE A 647 21.21 49.32 -44.44
CA PHE A 647 21.98 50.46 -45.05
C PHE A 647 21.07 51.56 -45.65
N SER A 648 19.77 51.53 -45.30
CA SER A 648 18.79 52.53 -45.80
C SER A 648 18.77 52.70 -47.30
N LEU A 649 18.97 51.60 -48.05
CA LEU A 649 18.99 51.59 -49.52
C LEU A 649 17.56 51.61 -50.09
N SER A 650 17.41 52.23 -51.26
CA SER A 650 16.13 52.22 -51.93
C SER A 650 15.77 50.79 -52.46
N SER A 651 14.48 50.41 -52.34
CA SER A 651 14.04 49.11 -52.88
C SER A 651 14.04 49.00 -54.40
N LYS A 652 14.24 50.12 -55.13
CA LYS A 652 14.31 50.17 -56.58
C LYS A 652 15.74 50.20 -57.11
N GLU A 653 16.74 50.09 -56.23
CA GLU A 653 18.14 50.10 -56.67
C GLU A 653 18.46 48.84 -57.48
N LYS A 654 19.33 49.08 -58.51
CA LYS A 654 19.86 47.96 -59.27
C LYS A 654 20.95 47.25 -58.45
N GLY A 655 20.95 45.92 -58.53
CA GLY A 655 21.89 45.13 -57.74
C GLY A 655 22.27 43.83 -58.42
N ILE A 656 22.71 42.84 -57.66
CA ILE A 656 23.25 41.57 -58.18
C ILE A 656 22.27 40.85 -59.08
N THR A 657 20.94 40.92 -58.82
CA THR A 657 19.89 40.26 -59.64
C THR A 657 19.85 40.77 -61.07
N GLN A 658 20.16 42.07 -61.30
CA GLN A 658 20.25 42.65 -62.64
C GLN A 658 21.46 42.14 -63.37
N TYR A 659 22.62 42.02 -62.70
CA TYR A 659 23.82 41.46 -63.30
C TYR A 659 23.61 39.97 -63.64
N LEU A 660 23.06 39.16 -62.70
CA LEU A 660 22.82 37.75 -62.95
C LEU A 660 21.78 37.51 -64.07
N SER A 661 20.90 38.45 -64.30
CA SER A 661 19.94 38.38 -65.43
C SER A 661 20.56 38.85 -66.76
N ASN A 662 21.50 39.80 -66.74
CA ASN A 662 22.25 40.29 -67.88
C ASN A 662 23.76 40.41 -67.57
N PRO A 663 24.55 39.33 -67.76
CA PRO A 663 25.99 39.29 -67.47
C PRO A 663 26.87 40.23 -68.30
N GLU A 664 26.34 40.89 -69.31
CA GLU A 664 27.10 41.91 -70.08
C GLU A 664 27.15 43.25 -69.41
N MET A 665 26.37 43.40 -68.30
CA MET A 665 26.37 44.65 -67.52
C MET A 665 27.67 44.74 -66.67
N ASP A 666 28.25 45.91 -66.57
CA ASP A 666 29.38 46.13 -65.68
C ASP A 666 28.96 45.98 -64.18
N LEU A 667 29.44 44.89 -63.55
CA LEU A 667 29.15 44.58 -62.15
C LEU A 667 29.59 45.72 -61.20
N MET A 668 30.77 46.32 -61.50
CA MET A 668 31.38 47.34 -60.65
C MET A 668 30.56 48.64 -60.65
N SER A 669 29.81 48.91 -61.70
CA SER A 669 28.87 50.05 -61.72
C SER A 669 27.66 49.89 -60.78
N LEU A 670 27.40 48.67 -60.29
CA LEU A 670 26.30 48.38 -59.32
C LEU A 670 26.75 48.39 -57.87
N VAL A 671 28.09 48.43 -57.67
CA VAL A 671 28.70 48.46 -56.35
C VAL A 671 28.73 49.91 -55.84
N GLN A 672 28.14 50.19 -54.73
CA GLN A 672 27.98 51.51 -54.11
C GLN A 672 28.86 51.61 -52.87
N PRO A 673 29.55 52.79 -52.67
CA PRO A 673 30.23 53.03 -51.42
C PRO A 673 29.25 53.23 -50.30
N SER A 674 29.62 52.77 -49.09
CA SER A 674 28.77 52.92 -47.91
C SER A 674 29.08 54.28 -47.19
N ASP A 675 28.01 54.89 -46.69
CA ASP A 675 28.14 56.13 -45.85
C ASP A 675 28.79 55.86 -44.50
N VAL A 676 28.84 54.57 -44.06
CA VAL A 676 29.35 54.15 -42.74
C VAL A 676 30.88 54.17 -42.68
N ASN A 677 31.56 53.70 -43.75
CA ASN A 677 33.03 53.66 -43.79
C ASN A 677 33.52 53.74 -45.28
N LYS A 678 34.53 54.49 -45.55
CA LYS A 678 35.14 54.67 -46.90
C LYS A 678 35.63 53.38 -47.56
N ASN A 679 35.94 52.36 -46.79
CA ASN A 679 36.48 51.07 -47.27
C ASN A 679 35.36 50.01 -47.39
N LEU A 680 34.09 50.34 -47.02
CA LEU A 680 32.95 49.48 -47.15
C LEU A 680 32.14 49.82 -48.39
N PHE A 681 31.89 48.79 -49.18
CA PHE A 681 31.10 48.84 -50.41
C PHE A 681 29.90 47.90 -50.31
N ILE A 682 28.79 48.23 -50.94
CA ILE A 682 27.55 47.47 -50.86
C ILE A 682 27.14 47.15 -52.31
N LEU A 683 26.89 45.88 -52.55
CA LEU A 683 26.21 45.42 -53.73
C LEU A 683 24.78 44.97 -53.33
N PRO A 684 23.76 45.78 -53.60
CA PRO A 684 22.41 45.45 -53.24
C PRO A 684 21.89 44.16 -53.90
N GLY A 685 20.90 43.49 -53.32
CA GLY A 685 20.22 42.36 -53.92
C GLY A 685 19.53 42.68 -55.23
N GLY A 686 19.06 43.91 -55.38
CA GLY A 686 18.28 44.35 -56.52
C GLY A 686 16.78 44.00 -56.42
N THR A 687 16.11 44.03 -57.54
CA THR A 687 14.68 43.67 -57.61
C THR A 687 14.49 42.16 -57.44
N VAL A 688 13.44 41.76 -56.71
CA VAL A 688 13.14 40.37 -56.46
C VAL A 688 12.79 39.68 -57.78
N PRO A 689 13.56 38.67 -58.24
CA PRO A 689 13.31 37.99 -59.52
C PRO A 689 12.18 36.96 -59.36
N PRO A 690 11.51 36.56 -60.44
CA PRO A 690 10.49 35.53 -60.36
C PRO A 690 11.07 34.14 -60.10
N ASN A 691 12.32 33.84 -60.49
CA ASN A 691 13.00 32.57 -60.35
C ASN A 691 14.34 32.73 -59.63
N PRO A 692 14.32 32.92 -58.29
CA PRO A 692 15.54 33.19 -57.55
C PRO A 692 16.59 32.07 -57.61
N THR A 693 16.12 30.82 -57.43
CA THR A 693 16.98 29.65 -57.34
C THR A 693 17.73 29.39 -58.66
N GLU A 694 17.03 29.43 -59.78
CA GLU A 694 17.62 29.26 -61.11
C GLU A 694 18.62 30.37 -61.49
N LEU A 695 18.35 31.57 -61.00
CA LEU A 695 19.22 32.69 -61.24
C LEU A 695 20.55 32.56 -60.50
N LEU A 696 20.52 32.06 -59.26
CA LEU A 696 21.68 31.77 -58.41
C LEU A 696 22.48 30.53 -58.87
N ALA A 697 21.82 29.61 -59.59
CA ALA A 697 22.48 28.41 -60.10
C ALA A 697 23.34 28.65 -61.36
N ARG A 698 23.24 29.83 -62.02
CA ARG A 698 23.96 30.15 -63.23
C ARG A 698 25.40 30.47 -62.93
N ASP A 699 26.32 30.25 -63.94
CA ASP A 699 27.74 30.64 -63.91
C ASP A 699 27.97 32.15 -63.71
N GLY A 700 26.94 32.97 -63.88
CA GLY A 700 26.99 34.40 -63.65
C GLY A 700 27.30 34.75 -62.20
N LEU A 701 26.91 33.92 -61.23
CA LEU A 701 27.28 34.13 -59.82
C LEU A 701 28.76 33.92 -59.60
N ASP A 702 29.32 32.84 -60.18
CA ASP A 702 30.73 32.52 -60.04
C ASP A 702 31.62 33.65 -60.61
N LYS A 703 31.23 34.14 -61.84
CA LYS A 703 31.91 35.27 -62.46
C LYS A 703 31.81 36.55 -61.64
N ALA A 704 30.64 36.85 -61.04
CA ALA A 704 30.44 38.00 -60.20
C ALA A 704 31.36 37.95 -58.97
N ILE A 705 31.39 36.80 -58.28
CA ILE A 705 32.19 36.62 -57.08
C ILE A 705 33.70 36.69 -57.40
N ASP A 706 34.15 36.11 -58.51
CA ASP A 706 35.51 36.18 -58.94
C ASP A 706 35.93 37.63 -59.25
N MET A 707 35.11 38.39 -59.92
CA MET A 707 35.36 39.85 -60.10
C MET A 707 35.48 40.61 -58.79
N LEU A 708 34.60 40.27 -57.82
CA LEU A 708 34.62 40.91 -56.49
C LEU A 708 35.88 40.51 -55.70
N LYS A 709 36.30 39.25 -55.74
CA LYS A 709 37.56 38.76 -55.10
C LYS A 709 38.81 39.48 -55.63
N ASN A 710 38.81 39.87 -56.89
CA ASN A 710 39.95 40.55 -57.50
C ASN A 710 40.03 42.03 -57.09
N ASN A 711 38.90 42.66 -56.77
CA ASN A 711 38.80 44.10 -56.45
C ASN A 711 38.72 44.42 -54.95
N PHE A 712 38.38 43.40 -54.12
CA PHE A 712 38.14 43.56 -52.70
C PHE A 712 38.96 42.55 -51.87
N ASP A 713 39.34 42.96 -50.66
CA ASP A 713 40.05 42.10 -49.69
C ASP A 713 39.12 41.06 -49.06
N TYR A 714 37.84 41.43 -48.83
CA TYR A 714 36.81 40.54 -48.31
C TYR A 714 35.49 40.75 -49.03
N VAL A 715 34.79 39.66 -49.27
CA VAL A 715 33.44 39.61 -49.89
C VAL A 715 32.51 38.94 -48.89
N ILE A 716 31.50 39.62 -48.39
CA ILE A 716 30.54 39.09 -47.45
C ILE A 716 29.22 38.85 -48.15
N LEU A 717 28.71 37.64 -48.12
CA LEU A 717 27.48 37.21 -48.78
C LEU A 717 26.37 37.08 -47.71
N ASP A 718 25.42 38.02 -47.71
CA ASP A 718 24.22 37.95 -46.91
C ASP A 718 23.17 37.09 -47.62
N THR A 719 22.91 35.88 -47.15
CA THR A 719 22.09 34.91 -47.83
C THR A 719 20.78 34.63 -47.15
N ALA A 720 19.87 33.93 -47.84
CA ALA A 720 18.59 33.46 -47.22
C ALA A 720 18.87 32.39 -46.14
N PRO A 721 17.88 32.14 -45.23
CA PRO A 721 18.01 31.07 -44.24
C PRO A 721 18.11 29.70 -44.93
N VAL A 722 19.16 28.92 -44.64
CA VAL A 722 19.39 27.61 -45.27
C VAL A 722 18.33 26.56 -44.82
N GLY A 723 17.75 26.72 -43.64
CA GLY A 723 16.68 25.83 -43.18
C GLY A 723 15.32 26.08 -43.91
N MET A 724 15.20 27.19 -44.64
CA MET A 724 13.95 27.53 -45.32
C MET A 724 14.00 27.39 -46.80
N VAL A 725 15.15 27.64 -47.42
CA VAL A 725 15.34 27.64 -48.91
C VAL A 725 16.72 27.08 -49.28
N THR A 726 16.79 26.46 -50.45
CA THR A 726 18.02 25.85 -50.99
C THR A 726 19.01 26.86 -51.61
N ASP A 727 18.60 28.10 -51.75
CA ASP A 727 19.41 29.15 -52.42
C ASP A 727 20.79 29.28 -51.81
N THR A 728 20.88 29.23 -50.48
CA THR A 728 22.14 29.32 -49.73
C THR A 728 23.09 28.14 -50.04
N LEU A 729 22.57 26.94 -50.27
CA LEU A 729 23.37 25.80 -50.64
C LEU A 729 24.02 26.00 -52.01
N LEU A 730 23.27 26.57 -52.96
CA LEU A 730 23.81 26.94 -54.26
C LEU A 730 24.89 28.01 -54.20
N ILE A 731 24.70 29.01 -53.31
CA ILE A 731 25.69 30.06 -53.10
C ILE A 731 26.93 29.52 -52.36
N GLY A 732 26.77 28.44 -51.55
CA GLY A 732 27.88 27.82 -50.82
C GLY A 732 29.10 27.41 -51.69
N ARG A 733 28.89 27.11 -53.01
CA ARG A 733 29.97 26.75 -53.91
C ARG A 733 31.01 27.87 -54.20
N VAL A 734 30.61 29.12 -54.00
CA VAL A 734 31.51 30.27 -54.22
C VAL A 734 32.06 30.84 -52.92
N ALA A 735 31.67 30.29 -51.77
CA ALA A 735 32.11 30.72 -50.46
C ALA A 735 33.40 30.01 -50.01
N ASP A 736 34.21 30.68 -49.24
CA ASP A 736 35.41 30.12 -48.59
C ASP A 736 35.17 29.73 -47.14
N LEU A 737 34.25 30.44 -46.47
CA LEU A 737 33.84 30.23 -45.07
C LEU A 737 32.34 30.48 -44.96
N SER A 738 31.69 29.66 -44.13
CA SER A 738 30.24 29.78 -43.87
C SER A 738 29.98 30.06 -42.38
N VAL A 739 29.28 31.18 -42.13
CA VAL A 739 28.88 31.60 -40.80
C VAL A 739 27.38 31.28 -40.60
N TYR A 740 27.11 30.41 -39.69
CA TYR A 740 25.74 30.05 -39.32
C TYR A 740 25.28 30.84 -38.10
N VAL A 741 24.27 31.63 -38.26
CA VAL A 741 23.76 32.48 -37.16
C VAL A 741 22.56 31.82 -36.51
N CYS A 742 22.60 31.55 -35.21
CA CYS A 742 21.44 31.23 -34.40
C CYS A 742 21.15 32.37 -33.41
N ARG A 743 19.93 32.43 -32.93
CA ARG A 743 19.52 33.46 -31.99
C ARG A 743 19.05 32.87 -30.67
N ALA A 744 19.62 33.33 -29.57
CA ALA A 744 19.21 32.95 -28.22
C ALA A 744 17.74 33.31 -27.95
N ASP A 745 17.02 32.46 -27.21
CA ASP A 745 15.60 32.55 -26.87
C ASP A 745 14.65 32.56 -28.10
N TYR A 746 15.18 32.32 -29.29
CA TYR A 746 14.42 32.37 -30.54
C TYR A 746 14.52 31.09 -31.36
N THR A 747 15.71 30.63 -31.68
CA THR A 747 15.98 29.43 -32.48
C THR A 747 15.58 28.18 -31.72
N HIS A 748 14.78 27.32 -32.32
CA HIS A 748 14.44 26.00 -31.74
C HIS A 748 15.64 25.07 -31.79
N LYS A 749 15.89 24.35 -30.70
CA LYS A 749 17.00 23.39 -30.60
C LYS A 749 16.92 22.32 -31.69
N ALA A 750 15.70 21.82 -31.97
CA ALA A 750 15.47 20.83 -33.02
C ALA A 750 15.78 21.33 -34.42
N GLU A 751 15.46 22.59 -34.73
CA GLU A 751 15.78 23.19 -36.04
C GLU A 751 17.24 23.53 -36.17
N TYR A 752 17.90 23.89 -35.09
CA TYR A 752 19.32 24.21 -35.07
C TYR A 752 20.23 23.01 -35.41
N THR A 753 19.76 21.78 -35.08
CA THR A 753 20.52 20.55 -35.40
C THR A 753 20.81 20.37 -36.88
N LEU A 754 20.13 21.10 -37.79
CA LEU A 754 20.43 21.14 -39.22
C LEU A 754 21.89 21.51 -39.49
N ILE A 755 22.55 22.29 -38.62
CA ILE A 755 23.95 22.67 -38.75
C ILE A 755 24.87 21.43 -38.78
N ASN A 756 24.53 20.34 -38.08
CA ASN A 756 25.31 19.12 -38.05
C ASN A 756 25.23 18.36 -39.38
N GLU A 757 24.06 18.34 -40.01
CA GLU A 757 23.88 17.73 -41.34
C GLU A 757 24.69 18.50 -42.38
N LEU A 758 24.59 19.84 -42.33
CA LEU A 758 25.35 20.68 -43.27
C LEU A 758 26.87 20.55 -43.08
N SER A 759 27.34 20.37 -41.86
CA SER A 759 28.74 20.13 -41.54
C SER A 759 29.24 18.76 -41.98
N HIS A 760 28.45 17.70 -41.67
CA HIS A 760 28.80 16.32 -41.97
C HIS A 760 28.84 16.08 -43.51
N GLU A 761 27.85 16.62 -44.21
CA GLU A 761 27.74 16.45 -45.67
C GLU A 761 28.60 17.48 -46.45
N GLN A 762 29.33 18.32 -45.73
CA GLN A 762 30.21 19.38 -46.33
C GLN A 762 29.48 20.27 -47.35
N LYS A 763 28.16 20.47 -47.16
CA LYS A 763 27.33 21.29 -48.04
C LYS A 763 27.69 22.79 -48.00
N LEU A 764 28.26 23.22 -46.91
CA LEU A 764 28.78 24.59 -46.71
C LEU A 764 30.25 24.54 -46.28
N PRO A 765 31.14 25.30 -46.97
CA PRO A 765 32.55 25.22 -46.69
C PRO A 765 32.91 25.88 -45.33
N ASN A 766 33.85 25.28 -44.60
CA ASN A 766 34.45 25.78 -43.37
C ASN A 766 33.38 26.37 -42.39
N LEU A 767 32.38 25.56 -42.07
CA LEU A 767 31.22 26.03 -41.29
C LEU A 767 31.59 26.39 -39.85
N CYS A 768 31.17 27.57 -39.43
CA CYS A 768 31.24 28.03 -38.04
C CYS A 768 29.92 28.68 -37.61
N THR A 769 29.71 28.82 -36.30
CA THR A 769 28.46 29.36 -35.80
C THR A 769 28.66 30.62 -34.93
N ILE A 770 27.66 31.51 -34.96
CA ILE A 770 27.55 32.69 -34.14
C ILE A 770 26.23 32.69 -33.42
N ILE A 771 26.23 32.97 -32.09
CA ILE A 771 25.03 33.05 -31.29
C ILE A 771 24.62 34.50 -31.12
N ASN A 772 23.54 34.90 -31.70
CA ASN A 772 23.02 36.27 -31.63
C ASN A 772 21.99 36.44 -30.49
N GLY A 773 21.99 37.63 -29.88
CA GLY A 773 20.99 38.04 -28.90
C GLY A 773 21.14 37.38 -27.53
N VAL A 774 22.34 37.06 -27.11
CA VAL A 774 22.61 36.42 -25.81
C VAL A 774 22.38 37.42 -24.68
N ASP A 775 21.44 37.07 -23.76
CA ASP A 775 21.17 37.88 -22.56
C ASP A 775 22.28 37.72 -21.51
N LEU A 776 23.14 38.71 -21.38
CA LEU A 776 24.20 38.70 -20.39
C LEU A 776 23.70 38.79 -18.94
N LYS A 777 22.48 39.22 -18.70
CA LYS A 777 21.89 39.24 -17.34
C LYS A 777 21.53 37.82 -16.87
N LYS A 778 21.13 36.96 -17.76
CA LYS A 778 20.94 35.54 -17.46
C LYS A 778 22.27 34.83 -17.14
N ARG A 779 23.39 35.33 -17.63
CA ARG A 779 24.75 34.84 -17.38
C ARG A 779 25.29 35.14 -15.96
N LYS A 780 24.66 36.03 -15.17
CA LYS A 780 25.18 36.44 -13.84
C LYS A 780 25.14 35.30 -12.79
N TYR A 781 24.56 34.17 -13.12
CA TYR A 781 24.40 33.04 -12.19
C TYR A 781 24.96 31.69 -12.70
N GLY A 782 26.00 31.73 -13.51
CA GLY A 782 26.69 30.50 -13.86
C GLY A 782 27.56 30.57 -15.07
N TYR A 783 28.84 30.30 -14.86
CA TYR A 783 29.90 30.04 -15.85
C TYR A 783 30.49 31.18 -16.63
N TYR A 784 31.58 31.67 -16.10
CA TYR A 784 32.68 32.28 -16.81
C TYR A 784 33.48 31.15 -17.48
N TYR A 785 33.20 30.81 -18.72
CA TYR A 785 34.09 30.06 -19.59
C TYR A 785 34.37 30.89 -20.84
N GLY A 786 35.43 31.60 -20.75
CA GLY A 786 35.98 32.25 -21.88
C GLY A 786 37.50 32.36 -21.67
N TYR A 787 38.27 31.68 -22.49
CA TYR A 787 39.73 31.78 -22.61
C TYR A 787 40.56 31.44 -21.37
N GLY A 788 41.00 30.17 -21.26
CA GLY A 788 42.01 29.85 -20.29
C GLY A 788 42.26 28.37 -20.06
N LYS A 789 42.36 27.56 -21.09
CA LYS A 789 42.91 26.20 -20.96
C LYS A 789 44.41 26.14 -20.80
N TYR A 790 45.03 27.29 -20.54
CA TYR A 790 46.48 27.40 -20.24
C TYR A 790 46.71 28.28 -19.01
N SER A 791 46.48 27.77 -17.81
CA SER A 791 47.21 28.12 -16.59
C SER A 791 46.79 27.26 -15.41
N LYS A 792 47.08 25.94 -15.48
CA LYS A 792 47.36 25.18 -14.26
C LYS A 792 48.86 25.30 -14.01
N HIS A 793 49.25 26.29 -13.24
CA HIS A 793 50.35 26.26 -12.28
C HIS A 793 50.52 27.63 -11.63
N TYR A 794 50.70 27.57 -10.33
CA TYR A 794 51.00 28.58 -9.33
C TYR A 794 49.83 29.19 -8.57
N GLY A 795 49.85 28.74 -7.33
CA GLY A 795 48.94 29.16 -6.27
C GLY A 795 49.32 30.51 -5.61
N TYR A 796 48.56 30.80 -4.58
CA TYR A 796 48.68 31.90 -3.59
C TYR A 796 48.18 33.31 -4.02
N GLY A 797 47.24 33.81 -3.24
CA GLY A 797 47.05 35.21 -3.09
C GLY A 797 45.61 35.69 -2.80
N LYS A 798 45.35 35.85 -1.55
CA LYS A 798 44.36 36.66 -0.85
C LYS A 798 43.63 37.74 -1.63
N ARG A 799 42.31 37.81 -1.42
CA ARG A 799 41.44 38.97 -1.29
C ARG A 799 42.12 40.30 -1.32
N TYR A 800 41.82 41.15 -2.33
CA TYR A 800 41.61 42.59 -2.18
C TYR A 800 40.85 43.07 -3.40
N GLY A 801 39.68 43.69 -3.18
CA GLY A 801 38.90 44.40 -4.18
C GLY A 801 39.50 45.77 -4.39
N TYR A 802 39.70 46.09 -5.65
CA TYR A 802 39.81 47.50 -6.09
C TYR A 802 39.04 47.65 -7.39
N GLY A 803 37.96 48.42 -7.29
CA GLY A 803 37.24 48.97 -8.41
C GLY A 803 38.08 50.04 -9.09
N TYR A 804 38.27 49.90 -10.38
CA TYR A 804 38.66 51.04 -11.21
C TYR A 804 37.42 51.46 -12.01
N GLY A 805 36.75 52.47 -11.49
CA GLY A 805 35.87 53.30 -12.27
C GLY A 805 36.71 54.27 -13.11
N TYR A 806 36.51 54.26 -14.41
CA TYR A 806 36.90 55.42 -15.26
C TYR A 806 35.65 56.28 -15.45
N GLY A 807 35.90 57.56 -15.14
CA GLY A 807 34.98 58.61 -14.95
C GLY A 807 34.11 58.97 -16.14
N GLN A 808 32.95 59.40 -15.76
CA GLN A 808 32.16 60.37 -16.54
C GLN A 808 32.74 61.72 -16.36
N GLU A 809 33.08 62.42 -17.44
CA GLU A 809 33.02 63.88 -17.55
C GLU A 809 32.15 64.25 -18.76
N LYS A 810 31.10 64.96 -18.40
CA LYS A 810 30.18 65.86 -19.11
C LYS A 810 29.55 65.40 -20.43
#